data_ba0b268fec807081e1ff83f9ef72bc78
#
_entry.id   ba0b268fec807081e1ff83f9ef72bc78
#
_cell.length_a   1.000
_cell.length_b   1.000
_cell.length_c   1.000
_cell.angle_alpha   90.00
_cell.angle_beta   90.00
_cell.angle_gamma   90.00
#
_symmetry.space_group_name_H-M   'P 1'
#
loop_
_entity.id
_entity.type
_entity.pdbx_description
1 polymer ?
#
loop_
_entity_poly.entity_id
_entity_poly.type
_entity_poly.pdbx_seq_one_letter_code
_entity_poly.pdbx_strand_id
1 'polypeptide(L)'
;KKFNELVTSHQPLEIEFRLSTKNKSEFEHIYNELLHYGFERSAEKHLLKASFNKTNDMLDKVRCEVEGLSNIKALCETNVLPENTQHIKKENLYRKKNDYNMNLNISKEVPMNKTVIDEIYSKWKNTKKTFRLMTRLTLQHPNMPGFIIDMSIVKMRHNALHFKDSGVFEEQELYEIELELNDHYKPIQDVSKMSEHIKKTIKYILSGKDDTSFPISEKIKNDVLNEYKSLFTQSKYIPFIGPSSYTLQRQNLNEDFYPCVKKEFCITDKADGLRKLLYISKEGKLYFITNTNPINVQYTGRELTQDSLKETLIDGEYIRYDKKHERVDLFAGFDIYFYKNGDKVSDVRKQGFQDTRYPLLKKIIQQINQESPNDRFYNSISFIHKEFYFVDEKNDLSLQCGLLLDTIESESYKYNTDGIIFSSSVLGVGMETPQDNVKNKKYVWKHSFKWKPPEFNTIDFLVRFPTNEKGELLSEMIYHEKKTYKYQIIYLYVGNYGTDEIINPQEALLNGVKQSKTPTSDTTLFIPNNPYDKDAYKSYILLEENGNIYTEEGTEKNTRDIIYNNNVVEFKYVMNDDKRLCWVPLRIRFDKEKGNNIHTANSNWNSIHNPVTREMLIDPNAKVEYNNVDEDVYYNKEGLNRNKTKNMRSFHNKHVKTQLYKNYCNEGCTIIDYAVGKAGDLYKWAELKSPFVLGIDISKDNIHNSKDGACIRYLQFNKMSKIKQNYVFIEGNTSKRLLNNEFAENNKVSSEVMDHVLGIKRSSFSNLPKFGISTKGFQLGSIQFALHYMFENELTINSFIYNCCKTIQLNGHLIGTCYDGQLVYEKLKDKKDNEIVELYVDTTKIWHIRKKYDDNINLQQNPLGNKIGVFQDSINTEKDEYLVYFGYLIPLMSEYGFKLVKNESFEEYFKKEPKLKMSNQEKEISFLNKAFVFKKEFDVDCELVFQKNMSKQTQVKDATLFEIEKPIKLGKQQIMLNQL
;
A
#
# COMPACT_ATOMS: atom_id res chain seq x y z
N LYS A 1 -15.03 53.60 3.47
CA LYS A 1 -15.12 54.71 4.46
C LYS A 1 -13.79 54.81 5.21
N LYS A 2 -13.32 53.76 5.89
CA LYS A 2 -12.06 53.74 6.62
C LYS A 2 -10.83 53.92 5.76
N PHE A 3 -10.85 53.46 4.52
CA PHE A 3 -9.81 53.66 3.50
C PHE A 3 -9.68 55.15 3.13
N ASN A 4 -10.80 55.86 2.85
CA ASN A 4 -10.78 57.29 2.56
C ASN A 4 -10.27 58.10 3.76
N GLU A 5 -10.63 57.78 4.99
CA GLU A 5 -10.16 58.42 6.21
C GLU A 5 -8.63 58.27 6.38
N LEU A 6 -8.04 57.12 6.03
CA LEU A 6 -6.61 56.85 6.10
C LEU A 6 -5.79 57.51 4.99
N VAL A 7 -6.32 57.52 3.73
CA VAL A 7 -5.64 58.11 2.57
C VAL A 7 -5.58 59.64 2.63
N THR A 8 -6.62 60.27 3.19
CA THR A 8 -6.63 61.72 3.44
C THR A 8 -5.64 62.23 4.47
N SER A 9 -5.03 61.31 5.24
CA SER A 9 -4.08 61.69 6.31
C SER A 9 -2.66 62.00 5.82
N HIS A 10 -2.34 61.96 4.50
CA HIS A 10 -1.05 62.22 3.87
C HIS A 10 0.15 61.44 4.45
N GLN A 11 -0.11 60.27 5.09
CA GLN A 11 0.95 59.41 5.59
C GLN A 11 1.28 58.31 4.58
N PRO A 12 2.53 57.87 4.50
CA PRO A 12 2.91 56.73 3.66
C PRO A 12 2.26 55.44 4.19
N LEU A 13 1.18 55.00 3.53
CA LEU A 13 0.46 53.77 3.87
C LEU A 13 0.81 52.68 2.86
N GLU A 14 1.03 51.52 3.39
CA GLU A 14 1.11 50.29 2.61
C GLU A 14 -0.24 49.55 2.71
N ILE A 15 -0.84 49.25 1.56
CA ILE A 15 -2.10 48.53 1.48
C ILE A 15 -1.85 47.27 0.67
N GLU A 16 -1.99 46.12 1.35
CA GLU A 16 -1.70 44.84 0.76
C GLU A 16 -2.84 43.83 0.97
N PHE A 17 -3.10 42.98 -0.03
CA PHE A 17 -3.90 41.80 0.06
C PHE A 17 -2.96 40.60 0.02
N ARG A 18 -2.90 39.83 1.11
CA ARG A 18 -1.98 38.74 1.25
C ARG A 18 -2.70 37.39 1.15
N LEU A 19 -2.14 36.51 0.33
CA LEU A 19 -2.52 35.12 0.17
C LEU A 19 -1.30 34.24 0.41
N SER A 20 -1.46 33.16 1.19
CA SER A 20 -0.44 32.12 1.31
C SER A 20 -0.90 30.92 0.50
N THR A 21 -0.01 30.34 -0.27
CA THR A 21 -0.25 29.12 -1.04
C THR A 21 0.21 27.91 -0.26
N LYS A 22 -0.30 26.73 -0.62
CA LYS A 22 -0.01 25.49 0.12
C LYS A 22 1.35 24.92 -0.25
N ASN A 23 1.73 25.00 -1.53
CA ASN A 23 2.93 24.37 -2.06
C ASN A 23 3.42 25.10 -3.32
N LYS A 24 4.57 24.66 -3.83
CA LYS A 24 5.20 25.21 -5.04
C LYS A 24 4.29 25.12 -6.26
N SER A 25 3.62 23.98 -6.46
CA SER A 25 2.75 23.77 -7.63
C SER A 25 1.58 24.76 -7.70
N GLU A 26 0.91 25.03 -6.56
CA GLU A 26 -0.14 26.06 -6.50
C GLU A 26 0.41 27.46 -6.78
N PHE A 27 1.60 27.77 -6.28
CA PHE A 27 2.27 29.05 -6.50
C PHE A 27 2.65 29.25 -7.98
N GLU A 28 3.26 28.25 -8.61
CA GLU A 28 3.62 28.27 -10.04
C GLU A 28 2.39 28.30 -10.93
N HIS A 29 1.34 27.61 -10.55
CA HIS A 29 0.09 27.65 -11.31
C HIS A 29 -0.53 29.06 -11.29
N ILE A 30 -0.55 29.72 -10.14
CA ILE A 30 -1.01 31.12 -10.06
C ILE A 30 -0.12 32.05 -10.91
N TYR A 31 1.21 31.85 -10.87
CA TYR A 31 2.15 32.60 -11.68
C TYR A 31 1.84 32.49 -13.18
N ASN A 32 1.69 31.27 -13.68
CA ASN A 32 1.42 31.01 -15.09
C ASN A 32 0.06 31.56 -15.53
N GLU A 33 -0.96 31.44 -14.68
CA GLU A 33 -2.28 32.02 -14.96
C GLU A 33 -2.22 33.56 -14.99
N LEU A 34 -1.46 34.22 -14.12
CA LEU A 34 -1.25 35.68 -14.15
C LEU A 34 -0.58 36.11 -15.44
N LEU A 35 0.45 35.37 -15.91
CA LEU A 35 1.07 35.63 -17.20
C LEU A 35 0.07 35.50 -18.36
N HIS A 36 -0.77 34.46 -18.31
CA HIS A 36 -1.85 34.26 -19.30
C HIS A 36 -2.84 35.41 -19.33
N TYR A 37 -3.14 36.01 -18.17
CA TYR A 37 -4.00 37.20 -18.07
C TYR A 37 -3.29 38.53 -18.42
N GLY A 38 -2.05 38.49 -18.92
CA GLY A 38 -1.32 39.64 -19.40
C GLY A 38 -0.51 40.39 -18.34
N PHE A 39 -0.22 39.76 -17.19
CA PHE A 39 0.78 40.31 -16.28
C PHE A 39 2.19 40.04 -16.80
N GLU A 40 3.08 41.00 -16.61
CA GLU A 40 4.47 40.94 -17.04
C GLU A 40 5.41 40.98 -15.82
N ARG A 41 6.53 40.33 -15.91
CA ARG A 41 7.57 40.39 -14.88
C ARG A 41 8.30 41.73 -14.94
N SER A 42 8.20 42.49 -13.88
CA SER A 42 8.81 43.83 -13.79
C SER A 42 10.11 43.83 -13.00
N ALA A 43 10.26 43.00 -12.00
CA ALA A 43 11.48 42.90 -11.17
C ALA A 43 11.66 41.53 -10.54
N GLU A 44 12.94 41.22 -10.21
CA GLU A 44 13.29 40.13 -9.31
C GLU A 44 14.24 40.66 -8.24
N LYS A 45 14.00 40.35 -6.97
CA LYS A 45 14.78 40.80 -5.84
C LYS A 45 15.12 39.64 -4.88
N HIS A 46 16.35 39.69 -4.37
CA HIS A 46 16.76 38.85 -3.27
C HIS A 46 16.83 39.68 -2.00
N LEU A 47 16.10 39.26 -0.96
CA LEU A 47 15.90 40.02 0.26
C LEU A 47 16.20 39.15 1.48
N LEU A 48 16.89 39.70 2.44
CA LEU A 48 16.96 39.12 3.78
C LEU A 48 16.32 40.07 4.77
N LYS A 49 15.27 39.62 5.42
CA LYS A 49 14.59 40.37 6.48
C LYS A 49 14.93 39.74 7.84
N ALA A 50 15.57 40.54 8.70
CA ALA A 50 15.86 40.12 10.08
C ALA A 50 15.01 40.91 11.06
N SER A 51 14.23 40.24 11.92
CA SER A 51 13.35 40.90 12.90
C SER A 51 13.75 40.49 14.32
N PHE A 52 13.83 41.47 15.22
CA PHE A 52 14.06 41.22 16.64
C PHE A 52 12.80 40.63 17.28
N ASN A 53 12.98 39.59 18.09
CA ASN A 53 11.87 38.87 18.69
C ASN A 53 11.65 39.35 20.13
N LYS A 54 10.43 39.83 20.43
CA LYS A 54 9.90 40.09 21.79
C LYS A 54 10.94 40.66 22.76
N THR A 55 11.61 41.69 22.36
CA THR A 55 12.39 42.53 23.27
C THR A 55 11.40 43.55 23.87
N ASN A 56 11.37 43.74 25.18
CA ASN A 56 10.55 44.78 25.80
C ASN A 56 11.16 46.20 25.56
N ASP A 57 12.05 46.31 24.60
CA ASP A 57 12.84 47.48 24.25
C ASP A 57 12.36 48.15 22.98
N MET A 58 12.95 49.30 22.60
CA MET A 58 12.70 50.02 21.38
C MET A 58 12.91 49.19 20.08
N LEU A 59 13.63 48.06 20.20
CA LEU A 59 13.87 47.11 19.07
C LEU A 59 12.70 46.19 18.80
N ASP A 60 11.66 46.12 19.63
CA ASP A 60 10.52 45.23 19.41
C ASP A 60 9.84 45.54 18.07
N LYS A 61 9.74 44.47 17.24
CA LYS A 61 9.16 44.52 15.89
C LYS A 61 9.93 45.39 14.86
N VAL A 62 11.12 45.83 15.17
CA VAL A 62 12.01 46.45 14.16
C VAL A 62 12.52 45.40 13.22
N ARG A 63 12.47 45.70 11.93
CA ARG A 63 12.91 44.85 10.83
C ARG A 63 14.09 45.50 10.12
N CYS A 64 15.18 44.76 9.95
CA CYS A 64 16.32 45.12 9.14
C CYS A 64 16.19 44.41 7.79
N GLU A 65 16.18 45.12 6.70
CA GLU A 65 16.06 44.59 5.34
C GLU A 65 17.37 44.80 4.58
N VAL A 66 17.95 43.70 4.12
CA VAL A 66 19.16 43.66 3.29
C VAL A 66 18.77 43.21 1.90
N GLU A 67 18.94 44.07 0.91
CA GLU A 67 18.61 43.77 -0.49
C GLU A 67 19.88 43.44 -1.31
N GLY A 68 19.75 42.45 -2.17
CA GLY A 68 20.77 42.06 -3.14
C GLY A 68 21.68 40.90 -2.63
N LEU A 69 21.97 39.95 -3.52
CA LEU A 69 22.76 38.75 -3.21
C LEU A 69 24.15 39.08 -2.66
N SER A 70 24.84 40.12 -3.18
CA SER A 70 26.17 40.53 -2.71
C SER A 70 26.14 41.00 -1.26
N ASN A 71 25.12 41.79 -0.86
CA ASN A 71 24.96 42.30 0.48
C ASN A 71 24.57 41.16 1.45
N ILE A 72 23.69 40.24 1.01
CA ILE A 72 23.29 39.07 1.81
C ILE A 72 24.52 38.15 2.02
N LYS A 73 25.32 37.94 0.98
CA LYS A 73 26.55 37.14 1.09
C LYS A 73 27.55 37.76 2.06
N ALA A 74 27.79 39.08 1.94
CA ALA A 74 28.66 39.82 2.88
C ALA A 74 28.18 39.70 4.33
N LEU A 75 26.87 39.85 4.59
CA LEU A 75 26.32 39.63 5.92
C LEU A 75 26.48 38.18 6.41
N CYS A 76 26.35 37.20 5.51
CA CYS A 76 26.55 35.77 5.84
C CYS A 76 28.02 35.49 6.27
N GLU A 77 28.99 36.10 5.58
CA GLU A 77 30.42 35.90 5.82
C GLU A 77 30.92 36.66 7.07
N THR A 78 30.46 37.89 7.25
CA THR A 78 31.05 38.83 8.26
C THR A 78 30.18 38.99 9.51
N ASN A 79 28.88 38.62 9.44
CA ASN A 79 27.86 38.93 10.43
C ASN A 79 27.78 40.43 10.80
N VAL A 80 28.05 41.30 9.82
CA VAL A 80 27.95 42.77 9.94
C VAL A 80 26.86 43.27 8.96
N LEU A 81 25.92 44.08 9.45
CA LEU A 81 24.90 44.68 8.60
C LEU A 81 25.54 45.64 7.56
N PRO A 82 25.18 45.49 6.26
CA PRO A 82 25.59 46.44 5.24
C PRO A 82 25.11 47.86 5.51
N GLU A 83 25.84 48.86 5.09
CA GLU A 83 25.47 50.27 5.30
C GLU A 83 24.13 50.68 4.66
N ASN A 84 23.76 50.06 3.57
CA ASN A 84 22.50 50.29 2.86
C ASN A 84 21.33 49.49 3.44
N THR A 85 21.47 48.87 4.63
CA THR A 85 20.37 48.14 5.29
C THR A 85 19.25 49.09 5.66
N GLN A 86 18.02 48.79 5.27
CA GLN A 86 16.84 49.54 5.68
C GLN A 86 16.37 49.07 7.08
N HIS A 87 16.03 50.03 7.94
CA HIS A 87 15.57 49.78 9.31
C HIS A 87 14.15 50.32 9.44
N ILE A 88 13.16 49.46 9.51
CA ILE A 88 11.75 49.80 9.40
C ILE A 88 10.97 49.17 10.54
N LYS A 89 10.01 49.92 11.12
CA LYS A 89 8.99 49.37 11.99
C LYS A 89 7.64 49.40 11.29
N LYS A 90 6.99 48.24 11.19
CA LYS A 90 5.68 48.12 10.52
C LYS A 90 4.58 48.25 11.60
N GLU A 91 3.74 49.26 11.53
CA GLU A 91 2.60 49.47 12.39
C GLU A 91 1.30 49.09 11.67
N ASN A 92 0.62 48.03 12.16
CA ASN A 92 -0.64 47.60 11.58
C ASN A 92 -1.79 48.54 12.05
N LEU A 93 -2.44 49.21 11.09
CA LEU A 93 -3.57 50.09 11.33
C LEU A 93 -4.90 49.36 11.14
N TYR A 94 -4.96 48.40 10.26
CA TYR A 94 -6.17 47.66 9.94
C TYR A 94 -5.83 46.26 9.41
N ARG A 95 -6.56 45.26 9.86
CA ARG A 95 -6.47 43.90 9.32
C ARG A 95 -7.85 43.26 9.28
N LYS A 96 -8.20 42.70 8.11
CA LYS A 96 -9.46 41.98 7.92
C LYS A 96 -9.26 40.83 6.93
N LYS A 97 -9.77 39.67 7.28
CA LYS A 97 -9.87 38.55 6.36
C LYS A 97 -11.17 38.68 5.56
N ASN A 98 -11.10 38.57 4.24
CA ASN A 98 -12.28 38.62 3.37
C ASN A 98 -12.86 37.21 3.13
N ASP A 99 -14.01 37.14 2.45
CA ASP A 99 -14.74 35.90 2.14
C ASP A 99 -14.02 35.01 1.12
N TYR A 100 -12.91 35.45 0.56
CA TYR A 100 -12.03 34.69 -0.35
C TYR A 100 -10.75 34.22 0.33
N ASN A 101 -10.72 34.22 1.65
CA ASN A 101 -9.58 33.78 2.44
C ASN A 101 -8.28 34.61 2.26
N MET A 102 -8.40 35.84 1.76
CA MET A 102 -7.29 36.79 1.68
C MET A 102 -7.30 37.76 2.85
N ASN A 103 -6.12 38.10 3.36
CA ASN A 103 -5.97 39.10 4.41
C ASN A 103 -5.72 40.48 3.80
N LEU A 104 -6.61 41.42 4.06
CA LEU A 104 -6.37 42.82 3.80
C LEU A 104 -5.63 43.42 5.00
N ASN A 105 -4.44 43.92 4.77
CA ASN A 105 -3.66 44.66 5.75
C ASN A 105 -3.45 46.11 5.29
N ILE A 106 -3.63 47.03 6.20
CA ILE A 106 -3.22 48.44 6.01
C ILE A 106 -2.22 48.73 7.10
N SER A 107 -1.02 49.10 6.72
CA SER A 107 0.07 49.38 7.65
C SER A 107 0.80 50.64 7.30
N LYS A 108 1.48 51.19 8.33
CA LYS A 108 2.39 52.29 8.18
C LYS A 108 3.82 51.76 8.38
N GLU A 109 4.70 52.05 7.46
CA GLU A 109 6.12 51.77 7.56
C GLU A 109 6.83 53.01 8.11
N VAL A 110 7.44 52.87 9.28
CA VAL A 110 8.13 53.98 9.93
C VAL A 110 9.63 53.70 9.91
N PRO A 111 10.42 54.51 9.17
CA PRO A 111 11.89 54.43 9.22
C PRO A 111 12.39 54.69 10.63
N MET A 112 13.43 53.97 11.09
CA MET A 112 13.99 54.18 12.39
C MET A 112 14.92 55.39 12.41
N ASN A 113 14.95 56.06 13.57
CA ASN A 113 15.87 57.19 13.82
C ASN A 113 17.29 56.65 14.12
N LYS A 114 18.29 57.53 14.09
CA LYS A 114 19.70 57.22 14.26
C LYS A 114 19.97 56.49 15.63
N THR A 115 19.33 56.91 16.69
CA THR A 115 19.51 56.33 18.02
C THR A 115 19.12 54.83 18.07
N VAL A 116 17.98 54.49 17.41
CA VAL A 116 17.53 53.09 17.35
C VAL A 116 18.44 52.28 16.42
N ILE A 117 18.91 52.88 15.31
CA ILE A 117 19.86 52.24 14.39
C ILE A 117 21.17 51.91 15.11
N ASP A 118 21.73 52.86 15.87
CA ASP A 118 22.95 52.65 16.65
C ASP A 118 22.77 51.53 17.68
N GLU A 119 21.60 51.43 18.32
CA GLU A 119 21.27 50.35 19.23
C GLU A 119 21.16 49.01 18.53
N ILE A 120 20.58 48.94 17.31
CA ILE A 120 20.54 47.75 16.46
C ILE A 120 21.95 47.21 16.21
N TYR A 121 22.87 48.09 15.77
CA TYR A 121 24.25 47.67 15.47
C TYR A 121 24.98 47.17 16.72
N SER A 122 24.76 47.82 17.88
CA SER A 122 25.38 47.42 19.15
C SER A 122 24.91 46.06 19.65
N LYS A 123 23.61 45.74 19.47
CA LYS A 123 22.97 44.51 19.93
C LYS A 123 22.91 43.39 18.89
N TRP A 124 23.29 43.66 17.63
CA TRP A 124 23.12 42.76 16.50
C TRP A 124 23.70 41.35 16.75
N LYS A 125 24.92 41.27 17.26
CA LYS A 125 25.61 39.97 17.43
C LYS A 125 25.03 39.13 18.59
N ASN A 126 24.44 39.75 19.58
CA ASN A 126 24.10 39.10 20.85
C ASN A 126 22.58 38.91 21.03
N THR A 127 21.75 39.41 20.10
CA THR A 127 20.29 39.26 20.20
C THR A 127 19.75 38.27 19.20
N LYS A 128 18.87 37.35 19.65
CA LYS A 128 18.19 36.40 18.79
C LYS A 128 17.19 37.10 17.88
N LYS A 129 17.20 36.70 16.61
CA LYS A 129 16.41 37.28 15.54
C LYS A 129 15.66 36.21 14.78
N THR A 130 14.59 36.55 14.08
CA THR A 130 13.96 35.76 13.04
C THR A 130 14.55 36.21 11.71
N PHE A 131 15.17 35.28 10.98
CA PHE A 131 15.64 35.50 9.63
C PHE A 131 14.64 34.97 8.61
N ARG A 132 14.36 35.81 7.59
CA ARG A 132 13.54 35.46 6.42
C ARG A 132 14.35 35.76 5.17
N LEU A 133 14.82 34.70 4.52
CA LEU A 133 15.50 34.76 3.24
C LEU A 133 14.43 34.63 2.13
N MET A 134 14.39 35.58 1.21
CA MET A 134 13.30 35.68 0.22
C MET A 134 13.87 35.92 -1.18
N THR A 135 13.31 35.20 -2.16
CA THR A 135 13.37 35.56 -3.56
C THR A 135 11.99 36.06 -3.95
N ARG A 136 11.90 37.29 -4.44
CA ARG A 136 10.66 38.00 -4.77
C ARG A 136 10.61 38.33 -6.25
N LEU A 137 9.54 37.85 -6.91
CA LEU A 137 9.18 38.25 -8.29
C LEU A 137 8.06 39.25 -8.21
N THR A 138 8.22 40.40 -8.89
CA THR A 138 7.17 41.39 -8.96
C THR A 138 6.55 41.37 -10.36
N LEU A 139 5.21 41.23 -10.41
CA LEU A 139 4.42 41.21 -11.62
C LEU A 139 3.59 42.49 -11.69
N GLN A 140 3.44 43.05 -12.90
CA GLN A 140 2.63 44.23 -13.17
C GLN A 140 1.82 44.04 -14.46
N HIS A 141 0.60 44.58 -14.49
CA HIS A 141 -0.25 44.53 -15.68
C HIS A 141 -0.22 45.87 -16.37
N PRO A 142 0.09 45.95 -17.72
CA PRO A 142 0.21 47.23 -18.43
C PRO A 142 -1.01 48.12 -18.30
N ASN A 143 -2.22 47.54 -18.35
CA ASN A 143 -3.47 48.26 -18.24
C ASN A 143 -3.92 48.56 -16.81
N MET A 144 -3.18 48.12 -15.80
CA MET A 144 -3.48 48.32 -14.37
C MET A 144 -2.20 48.73 -13.60
N PRO A 145 -1.55 49.81 -13.97
CA PRO A 145 -0.20 50.17 -13.48
C PRO A 145 -0.14 50.54 -11.98
N GLY A 146 -1.29 50.72 -11.34
CA GLY A 146 -1.39 51.08 -9.93
C GLY A 146 -1.31 49.88 -8.99
N PHE A 147 -1.16 48.70 -9.48
CA PHE A 147 -1.07 47.45 -8.68
C PHE A 147 0.14 46.64 -9.08
N ILE A 148 0.81 46.13 -8.07
CA ILE A 148 1.85 45.12 -8.24
C ILE A 148 1.45 43.87 -7.51
N ILE A 149 1.87 42.72 -8.03
CA ILE A 149 1.76 41.41 -7.39
C ILE A 149 3.17 40.96 -7.08
N ASP A 150 3.46 40.90 -5.78
CA ASP A 150 4.69 40.31 -5.26
C ASP A 150 4.52 38.84 -4.96
N MET A 151 5.24 37.99 -5.66
CA MET A 151 5.30 36.57 -5.48
C MET A 151 6.62 36.21 -4.84
N SER A 152 6.59 35.73 -3.59
CA SER A 152 7.79 35.53 -2.79
C SER A 152 7.96 34.06 -2.39
N ILE A 153 9.16 33.51 -2.62
CA ILE A 153 9.63 32.23 -2.06
C ILE A 153 10.44 32.57 -0.83
N VAL A 154 10.06 32.05 0.33
CA VAL A 154 10.57 32.46 1.64
C VAL A 154 11.08 31.24 2.42
N LYS A 155 12.32 31.30 2.92
CA LYS A 155 12.81 30.39 3.96
C LYS A 155 12.97 31.17 5.26
N MET A 156 12.47 30.61 6.38
CA MET A 156 12.35 31.35 7.63
C MET A 156 12.83 30.52 8.83
N ARG A 157 13.72 31.14 9.62
CA ARG A 157 14.21 30.56 10.87
C ARG A 157 14.02 31.53 12.03
N HIS A 158 13.43 31.02 13.13
CA HIS A 158 13.23 31.76 14.36
C HIS A 158 14.38 31.58 15.35
N ASN A 159 14.56 32.58 16.22
CA ASN A 159 15.44 32.50 17.40
C ASN A 159 16.91 32.17 17.13
N ALA A 160 17.46 32.61 15.99
CA ALA A 160 18.87 32.46 15.64
C ALA A 160 19.69 33.73 15.96
N LEU A 161 20.95 33.56 16.39
CA LEU A 161 21.86 34.66 16.66
C LEU A 161 22.53 35.16 15.36
N HIS A 162 23.01 34.25 14.53
CA HIS A 162 23.75 34.53 13.31
C HIS A 162 23.03 33.95 12.10
N PHE A 163 23.09 34.66 10.97
CA PHE A 163 22.42 34.24 9.75
C PHE A 163 23.08 32.97 9.18
N LYS A 164 24.40 32.90 9.10
CA LYS A 164 25.16 31.75 8.56
C LYS A 164 24.80 30.43 9.26
N ASP A 165 24.77 30.45 10.60
CA ASP A 165 24.60 29.27 11.43
C ASP A 165 23.11 29.07 11.84
N SER A 166 22.21 29.83 11.24
CA SER A 166 20.78 29.80 11.59
C SER A 166 20.08 28.51 11.12
N GLY A 167 20.61 27.82 10.09
CA GLY A 167 19.95 26.72 9.42
C GLY A 167 18.81 27.16 8.48
N VAL A 168 18.67 28.45 8.16
CA VAL A 168 17.61 28.99 7.30
C VAL A 168 17.67 28.45 5.88
N PHE A 169 18.84 28.09 5.38
CA PHE A 169 19.02 27.54 4.04
C PHE A 169 18.41 26.14 3.90
N GLU A 170 18.30 25.39 5.00
CA GLU A 170 17.76 24.03 5.08
C GLU A 170 16.25 24.01 5.38
N GLU A 171 15.67 25.20 5.70
CA GLU A 171 14.24 25.29 6.01
C GLU A 171 13.36 25.10 4.78
N GLN A 172 12.16 24.57 5.00
CA GLN A 172 11.16 24.41 3.96
C GLN A 172 10.75 25.75 3.38
N GLU A 173 10.54 25.78 2.07
CA GLU A 173 10.05 26.96 1.36
C GLU A 173 8.59 27.26 1.70
N LEU A 174 8.30 28.53 1.93
CA LEU A 174 6.98 29.10 2.09
C LEU A 174 6.70 30.00 0.88
N TYR A 175 5.49 29.96 0.36
CA TYR A 175 5.09 30.65 -0.84
C TYR A 175 4.04 31.71 -0.49
N GLU A 176 4.36 32.97 -0.74
CA GLU A 176 3.52 34.11 -0.38
C GLU A 176 3.18 34.94 -1.62
N ILE A 177 1.94 35.40 -1.73
CA ILE A 177 1.46 36.27 -2.78
C ILE A 177 0.87 37.51 -2.12
N GLU A 178 1.37 38.67 -2.49
CA GLU A 178 0.95 39.98 -2.00
C GLU A 178 0.49 40.85 -3.20
N LEU A 179 -0.77 41.24 -3.18
CA LEU A 179 -1.27 42.29 -4.09
C LEU A 179 -1.13 43.62 -3.36
N GLU A 180 -0.26 44.51 -3.87
CA GLU A 180 0.08 45.77 -3.21
C GLU A 180 -0.32 46.95 -4.11
N LEU A 181 -0.77 48.08 -3.48
CA LEU A 181 -0.98 49.32 -4.17
C LEU A 181 0.34 50.05 -4.39
N ASN A 182 0.64 50.32 -5.64
CA ASN A 182 1.79 51.10 -6.06
C ASN A 182 1.56 52.61 -5.80
N ASP A 183 2.65 53.39 -5.68
CA ASP A 183 2.65 54.84 -5.49
C ASP A 183 1.87 55.65 -6.53
N HIS A 184 1.62 55.08 -7.71
CA HIS A 184 0.84 55.68 -8.80
C HIS A 184 -0.62 55.95 -8.43
N TYR A 185 -1.18 55.24 -7.44
CA TYR A 185 -2.56 55.44 -6.94
C TYR A 185 -2.64 56.21 -5.64
N LYS A 186 -1.52 56.78 -5.14
CA LYS A 186 -1.51 57.49 -3.85
C LYS A 186 -2.25 58.82 -3.87
N PRO A 187 -2.48 59.54 -5.03
CA PRO A 187 -3.52 60.56 -5.12
C PRO A 187 -4.77 59.96 -5.79
N ILE A 188 -5.58 59.23 -5.03
CA ILE A 188 -6.77 58.56 -5.59
C ILE A 188 -7.84 59.61 -5.93
N GLN A 189 -8.06 59.82 -7.24
CA GLN A 189 -9.15 60.61 -7.75
C GLN A 189 -10.42 59.80 -8.07
N ASP A 190 -10.28 58.47 -8.32
CA ASP A 190 -11.38 57.56 -8.64
C ASP A 190 -11.35 56.24 -7.87
N VAL A 191 -12.02 56.22 -6.72
CA VAL A 191 -12.17 55.04 -5.84
C VAL A 191 -12.94 53.90 -6.53
N SER A 192 -13.86 54.21 -7.48
CA SER A 192 -14.64 53.21 -8.18
C SER A 192 -13.78 52.39 -9.13
N LYS A 193 -12.98 53.04 -9.93
CA LYS A 193 -12.04 52.40 -10.87
C LYS A 193 -10.98 51.58 -10.16
N MET A 194 -10.44 52.11 -9.06
CA MET A 194 -9.52 51.38 -8.21
C MET A 194 -10.15 50.09 -7.64
N SER A 195 -11.38 50.19 -7.10
CA SER A 195 -12.10 49.02 -6.60
C SER A 195 -12.36 47.98 -7.67
N GLU A 196 -12.67 48.40 -8.90
CA GLU A 196 -12.83 47.49 -10.05
C GLU A 196 -11.52 46.76 -10.37
N HIS A 197 -10.41 47.49 -10.45
CA HIS A 197 -9.09 46.87 -10.71
C HIS A 197 -8.66 45.90 -9.59
N ILE A 198 -8.87 46.25 -8.32
CA ILE A 198 -8.62 45.33 -7.19
C ILE A 198 -9.42 44.03 -7.35
N LYS A 199 -10.72 44.15 -7.58
CA LYS A 199 -11.60 42.98 -7.78
C LYS A 199 -11.14 42.12 -8.94
N LYS A 200 -10.76 42.74 -10.06
CA LYS A 200 -10.27 42.05 -11.26
C LYS A 200 -8.95 41.32 -10.99
N THR A 201 -8.00 41.96 -10.32
CA THR A 201 -6.71 41.39 -9.99
C THR A 201 -6.88 40.22 -8.97
N ILE A 202 -7.71 40.42 -7.95
CA ILE A 202 -8.03 39.36 -7.00
C ILE A 202 -8.69 38.19 -7.71
N LYS A 203 -9.60 38.45 -8.68
CA LYS A 203 -10.20 37.36 -9.47
C LYS A 203 -9.14 36.56 -10.21
N TYR A 204 -8.15 37.20 -10.83
CA TYR A 204 -7.07 36.49 -11.55
C TYR A 204 -6.20 35.63 -10.61
N ILE A 205 -5.80 36.16 -9.45
CA ILE A 205 -5.06 35.39 -8.43
C ILE A 205 -5.88 34.18 -7.96
N LEU A 206 -7.17 34.37 -7.68
CA LEU A 206 -8.06 33.29 -7.22
C LEU A 206 -8.38 32.30 -8.34
N SER A 207 -8.41 32.74 -9.61
CA SER A 207 -8.56 31.83 -10.74
C SER A 207 -7.39 30.84 -10.81
N GLY A 208 -6.17 31.33 -10.66
CA GLY A 208 -5.00 30.45 -10.57
C GLY A 208 -5.03 29.55 -9.34
N LYS A 209 -5.43 30.09 -8.18
CA LYS A 209 -5.51 29.32 -6.93
C LYS A 209 -6.56 28.20 -6.97
N ASP A 210 -7.76 28.53 -7.41
CA ASP A 210 -8.91 27.61 -7.39
C ASP A 210 -9.03 26.81 -8.70
N ASP A 211 -8.11 27.02 -9.64
CA ASP A 211 -8.10 26.36 -10.95
C ASP A 211 -9.45 26.49 -11.69
N THR A 212 -9.98 27.69 -11.74
CA THR A 212 -11.26 28.00 -12.39
C THR A 212 -11.32 29.47 -12.80
N SER A 213 -11.88 29.76 -13.97
CA SER A 213 -12.14 31.15 -14.41
C SER A 213 -13.25 31.86 -13.61
N PHE A 214 -13.94 31.13 -12.73
CA PHE A 214 -15.10 31.59 -11.95
C PHE A 214 -14.89 31.35 -10.44
N PRO A 215 -13.94 32.05 -9.80
CA PRO A 215 -13.71 31.89 -8.36
C PRO A 215 -14.93 32.31 -7.56
N ILE A 216 -15.27 31.52 -6.54
CA ILE A 216 -16.41 31.72 -5.65
C ILE A 216 -15.96 31.94 -4.22
N SER A 217 -16.81 32.61 -3.40
CA SER A 217 -16.50 32.85 -2.00
C SER A 217 -16.52 31.57 -1.16
N GLU A 218 -15.81 31.56 -0.05
CA GLU A 218 -15.78 30.44 0.90
C GLU A 218 -17.20 30.11 1.44
N LYS A 219 -18.07 31.12 1.53
CA LYS A 219 -19.48 30.92 1.90
C LYS A 219 -20.18 30.04 0.87
N ILE A 220 -20.08 30.37 -0.43
CA ILE A 220 -20.70 29.57 -1.52
C ILE A 220 -20.10 28.16 -1.54
N LYS A 221 -18.76 28.02 -1.39
CA LYS A 221 -18.12 26.70 -1.32
C LYS A 221 -18.73 25.83 -0.21
N ASN A 222 -18.91 26.40 0.98
CA ASN A 222 -19.49 25.69 2.12
C ASN A 222 -20.98 25.37 1.91
N ASP A 223 -21.75 26.25 1.30
CA ASP A 223 -23.17 26.00 1.00
C ASP A 223 -23.29 24.81 0.02
N VAL A 224 -22.49 24.78 -1.06
CA VAL A 224 -22.47 23.67 -2.03
C VAL A 224 -21.99 22.37 -1.39
N LEU A 225 -20.97 22.42 -0.52
CA LEU A 225 -20.52 21.23 0.21
C LEU A 225 -21.59 20.69 1.16
N ASN A 226 -22.40 21.54 1.77
CA ASN A 226 -23.53 21.11 2.59
C ASN A 226 -24.63 20.49 1.75
N GLU A 227 -24.95 21.03 0.58
CA GLU A 227 -25.89 20.40 -0.37
C GLU A 227 -25.37 19.03 -0.83
N TYR A 228 -24.13 18.95 -1.29
CA TYR A 228 -23.49 17.68 -1.67
C TYR A 228 -23.57 16.63 -0.57
N LYS A 229 -23.20 17.02 0.66
CA LYS A 229 -23.25 16.14 1.81
C LYS A 229 -24.66 15.65 2.10
N SER A 230 -25.69 16.48 1.93
CA SER A 230 -27.10 16.11 2.20
C SER A 230 -27.60 14.98 1.32
N LEU A 231 -26.96 14.69 0.20
CA LEU A 231 -27.31 13.57 -0.69
C LEU A 231 -27.14 12.21 -0.01
N PHE A 232 -26.21 12.06 0.94
CA PHE A 232 -25.83 10.74 1.44
C PHE A 232 -25.54 10.61 2.93
N THR A 233 -25.37 11.70 3.71
CA THR A 233 -25.04 11.61 5.13
C THR A 233 -25.42 12.87 5.92
N GLN A 234 -25.72 12.71 7.20
CA GLN A 234 -25.90 13.81 8.17
C GLN A 234 -24.64 13.99 9.06
N SER A 235 -23.58 13.26 8.84
CA SER A 235 -22.32 13.34 9.60
C SER A 235 -21.69 14.75 9.50
N LYS A 236 -20.89 15.17 10.49
CA LYS A 236 -20.11 16.42 10.41
C LYS A 236 -19.01 16.37 9.34
N TYR A 237 -18.48 15.20 9.06
CA TYR A 237 -17.43 15.01 8.06
C TYR A 237 -18.01 14.97 6.63
N ILE A 238 -17.33 15.63 5.69
CA ILE A 238 -17.69 15.66 4.28
C ILE A 238 -16.68 14.78 3.51
N PRO A 239 -17.03 13.55 3.13
CA PRO A 239 -16.13 12.69 2.40
C PRO A 239 -16.18 12.95 0.89
N PHE A 240 -15.10 12.68 0.20
CA PHE A 240 -15.13 12.43 -1.24
C PHE A 240 -15.67 11.01 -1.44
N ILE A 241 -16.82 10.87 -2.09
CA ILE A 241 -17.42 9.56 -2.35
C ILE A 241 -16.91 8.97 -3.67
N GLY A 242 -16.96 7.66 -3.78
CA GLY A 242 -16.45 6.92 -4.93
C GLY A 242 -15.15 6.17 -4.60
N PRO A 243 -15.09 4.88 -4.99
CA PRO A 243 -13.97 4.01 -4.67
C PRO A 243 -12.74 4.30 -5.52
N SER A 244 -11.58 3.89 -5.04
CA SER A 244 -10.35 3.80 -5.81
C SER A 244 -10.11 2.37 -6.29
N SER A 245 -9.45 2.20 -7.44
CA SER A 245 -9.13 0.89 -8.00
C SER A 245 -7.87 0.29 -7.38
N TYR A 246 -7.83 -1.03 -7.25
CA TYR A 246 -6.62 -1.81 -6.99
C TYR A 246 -5.74 -1.87 -8.25
N THR A 247 -4.45 -2.12 -8.09
CA THR A 247 -3.60 -2.46 -9.23
C THR A 247 -3.90 -3.90 -9.66
N LEU A 248 -4.14 -4.11 -10.97
CA LEU A 248 -4.40 -5.43 -11.53
C LEU A 248 -3.19 -6.34 -11.33
N GLN A 249 -3.42 -7.54 -10.86
CA GLN A 249 -2.41 -8.56 -10.63
C GLN A 249 -2.65 -9.75 -11.57
N ARG A 250 -1.61 -10.55 -11.87
CA ARG A 250 -1.72 -11.74 -12.75
C ARG A 250 -2.83 -12.70 -12.32
N GLN A 251 -3.00 -12.89 -11.01
CA GLN A 251 -4.04 -13.76 -10.45
C GLN A 251 -5.46 -13.33 -10.84
N ASN A 252 -5.70 -12.03 -11.07
CA ASN A 252 -7.02 -11.54 -11.48
C ASN A 252 -7.38 -11.91 -12.93
N LEU A 253 -6.43 -12.45 -13.70
CA LEU A 253 -6.64 -13.01 -15.03
C LEU A 253 -6.95 -14.51 -14.99
N ASN A 254 -6.91 -15.16 -13.83
CA ASN A 254 -7.24 -16.57 -13.67
C ASN A 254 -8.70 -16.74 -13.25
N GLU A 255 -9.41 -17.65 -13.91
CA GLU A 255 -10.83 -17.93 -13.63
C GLU A 255 -11.07 -18.62 -12.28
N ASP A 256 -10.05 -19.30 -11.75
CA ASP A 256 -10.10 -19.92 -10.42
C ASP A 256 -9.94 -18.93 -9.27
N PHE A 257 -9.59 -17.69 -9.59
CA PHE A 257 -9.39 -16.63 -8.59
C PHE A 257 -10.56 -15.65 -8.58
N TYR A 258 -10.97 -15.19 -7.40
CA TYR A 258 -12.04 -14.20 -7.25
C TYR A 258 -11.54 -12.91 -6.57
N PRO A 259 -11.81 -11.74 -7.14
CA PRO A 259 -12.53 -11.51 -8.40
C PRO A 259 -11.63 -11.71 -9.64
N CYS A 260 -12.18 -12.36 -10.66
CA CYS A 260 -11.57 -12.54 -11.98
C CYS A 260 -12.14 -11.51 -12.96
N VAL A 261 -11.30 -10.83 -13.73
CA VAL A 261 -11.74 -9.78 -14.67
C VAL A 261 -12.30 -10.34 -15.99
N LYS A 262 -12.28 -11.67 -16.18
CA LYS A 262 -12.81 -12.35 -17.38
C LYS A 262 -14.33 -12.50 -17.38
N LYS A 263 -15.01 -12.20 -16.26
CA LYS A 263 -16.48 -12.36 -16.11
C LYS A 263 -17.06 -11.20 -15.32
N GLU A 264 -18.21 -10.70 -15.78
CA GLU A 264 -18.97 -9.64 -15.08
C GLU A 264 -18.19 -8.34 -14.85
N PHE A 265 -17.27 -8.03 -15.78
CA PHE A 265 -16.49 -6.79 -15.77
C PHE A 265 -16.75 -5.97 -17.03
N CYS A 266 -16.46 -4.71 -16.95
CA CYS A 266 -16.32 -3.81 -18.09
C CYS A 266 -14.99 -3.08 -18.00
N ILE A 267 -14.47 -2.68 -19.15
CA ILE A 267 -13.21 -1.98 -19.27
C ILE A 267 -13.40 -0.62 -19.93
N THR A 268 -12.59 0.32 -19.53
CA THR A 268 -12.51 1.67 -20.12
C THR A 268 -11.09 2.18 -20.06
N ASP A 269 -10.79 3.24 -20.80
CA ASP A 269 -9.51 3.91 -20.76
C ASP A 269 -9.19 4.46 -19.36
N LYS A 270 -7.93 4.47 -19.04
CA LYS A 270 -7.42 5.19 -17.88
C LYS A 270 -6.86 6.55 -18.35
N ALA A 271 -7.72 7.57 -18.34
CA ALA A 271 -7.32 8.92 -18.71
C ALA A 271 -6.22 9.47 -17.78
N ASP A 272 -5.26 10.18 -18.33
CA ASP A 272 -4.28 10.96 -17.57
C ASP A 272 -4.86 12.34 -17.25
N GLY A 273 -5.64 12.41 -16.19
CA GLY A 273 -6.39 13.60 -15.78
C GLY A 273 -6.54 13.72 -14.25
N LEU A 274 -7.43 14.62 -13.85
CA LEU A 274 -7.75 14.85 -12.44
C LEU A 274 -9.16 14.34 -12.14
N ARG A 275 -9.29 13.34 -11.28
CA ARG A 275 -10.60 12.85 -10.86
C ARG A 275 -11.37 13.93 -10.09
N LYS A 276 -12.55 14.27 -10.56
CA LYS A 276 -13.48 15.22 -9.95
C LYS A 276 -14.90 14.65 -9.95
N LEU A 277 -15.70 15.04 -8.96
CA LEU A 277 -17.15 14.80 -9.01
C LEU A 277 -17.82 16.04 -9.60
N LEU A 278 -18.64 15.87 -10.62
CA LEU A 278 -19.50 16.93 -11.17
C LEU A 278 -20.80 16.91 -10.38
N TYR A 279 -21.06 17.99 -9.65
CA TYR A 279 -22.29 18.20 -8.90
C TYR A 279 -23.12 19.33 -9.54
N ILE A 280 -24.38 19.05 -9.87
CA ILE A 280 -25.35 20.03 -10.31
C ILE A 280 -26.21 20.42 -9.09
N SER A 281 -26.10 21.68 -8.65
CA SER A 281 -26.75 22.15 -7.43
C SER A 281 -28.27 22.24 -7.58
N LYS A 282 -28.96 22.50 -6.49
CA LYS A 282 -30.41 22.79 -6.48
C LYS A 282 -30.80 24.00 -7.36
N GLU A 283 -29.89 24.96 -7.51
CA GLU A 283 -30.07 26.11 -8.38
C GLU A 283 -29.77 25.79 -9.85
N GLY A 284 -29.18 24.64 -10.18
CA GLY A 284 -28.80 24.27 -11.53
C GLY A 284 -27.36 24.64 -11.89
N LYS A 285 -26.59 25.20 -10.98
CA LYS A 285 -25.18 25.55 -11.20
C LYS A 285 -24.29 24.30 -11.14
N LEU A 286 -23.30 24.21 -12.04
CA LEU A 286 -22.40 23.07 -12.14
C LEU A 286 -21.11 23.33 -11.36
N TYR A 287 -20.79 22.43 -10.45
CA TYR A 287 -19.59 22.52 -9.61
C TYR A 287 -18.75 21.25 -9.72
N PHE A 288 -17.44 21.39 -9.74
CA PHE A 288 -16.53 20.29 -9.48
C PHE A 288 -16.20 20.21 -8.01
N ILE A 289 -16.32 19.03 -7.46
CA ILE A 289 -15.85 18.68 -6.12
C ILE A 289 -14.54 17.92 -6.28
N THR A 290 -13.45 18.48 -5.72
CA THR A 290 -12.10 17.95 -5.90
C THR A 290 -11.72 17.02 -4.75
N ASN A 291 -10.90 16.01 -5.05
CA ASN A 291 -10.40 15.06 -4.06
C ASN A 291 -9.13 15.59 -3.37
N THR A 292 -9.18 16.82 -2.88
CA THR A 292 -8.09 17.44 -2.11
C THR A 292 -8.35 17.33 -0.60
N ASN A 293 -7.37 17.63 0.21
CA ASN A 293 -7.52 17.70 1.67
C ASN A 293 -7.18 19.12 2.16
N PRO A 294 -8.17 19.91 2.59
CA PRO A 294 -9.62 19.65 2.60
C PRO A 294 -10.22 19.59 1.20
N ILE A 295 -11.39 18.93 1.08
CA ILE A 295 -12.19 18.91 -0.15
C ILE A 295 -12.52 20.34 -0.57
N ASN A 296 -12.37 20.64 -1.85
CA ASN A 296 -12.64 21.97 -2.41
C ASN A 296 -13.74 21.91 -3.47
N VAL A 297 -14.35 23.06 -3.77
CA VAL A 297 -15.40 23.26 -4.75
C VAL A 297 -14.94 24.30 -5.80
N GLN A 298 -15.10 23.94 -7.06
CA GLN A 298 -14.79 24.81 -8.18
C GLN A 298 -16.06 25.05 -9.01
N TYR A 299 -16.43 26.30 -9.23
CA TYR A 299 -17.55 26.60 -10.10
C TYR A 299 -17.10 26.55 -11.56
N THR A 300 -17.88 25.89 -12.41
CA THR A 300 -17.57 25.73 -13.83
C THR A 300 -17.99 26.94 -14.70
N GLY A 301 -18.76 27.87 -14.14
CA GLY A 301 -19.36 28.97 -14.87
C GLY A 301 -20.66 28.60 -15.61
N ARG A 302 -21.10 27.35 -15.53
CA ARG A 302 -22.31 26.87 -16.21
C ARG A 302 -23.50 26.73 -15.26
N GLU A 303 -24.68 26.97 -15.83
CA GLU A 303 -25.95 26.84 -15.16
C GLU A 303 -26.97 26.19 -16.11
N LEU A 304 -27.76 25.28 -15.59
CA LEU A 304 -28.81 24.55 -16.29
C LEU A 304 -30.17 24.95 -15.70
N THR A 305 -31.18 25.04 -16.56
CA THR A 305 -32.54 25.40 -16.16
C THR A 305 -33.42 24.19 -15.91
N GLN A 306 -33.15 23.09 -16.60
CA GLN A 306 -33.96 21.88 -16.55
C GLN A 306 -33.92 21.25 -15.13
N ASP A 307 -35.10 21.18 -14.51
CA ASP A 307 -35.23 20.72 -13.11
C ASP A 307 -34.79 19.26 -12.93
N SER A 308 -35.00 18.39 -13.92
CA SER A 308 -34.60 16.98 -13.88
C SER A 308 -33.09 16.72 -13.85
N LEU A 309 -32.25 17.73 -14.15
CA LEU A 309 -30.79 17.64 -14.09
C LEU A 309 -30.22 18.14 -12.76
N LYS A 310 -31.00 18.85 -11.95
CA LYS A 310 -30.56 19.35 -10.64
C LYS A 310 -30.30 18.20 -9.65
N GLU A 311 -29.49 18.46 -8.64
CA GLU A 311 -29.16 17.49 -7.59
C GLU A 311 -28.55 16.19 -8.16
N THR A 312 -27.86 16.30 -9.30
CA THR A 312 -27.17 15.19 -9.98
C THR A 312 -25.69 15.16 -9.59
N LEU A 313 -25.17 13.96 -9.36
CA LEU A 313 -23.77 13.73 -9.02
C LEU A 313 -23.15 12.69 -9.94
N ILE A 314 -22.15 13.10 -10.71
CA ILE A 314 -21.41 12.27 -11.69
C ILE A 314 -19.94 12.17 -11.26
N ASP A 315 -19.37 10.98 -11.33
CA ASP A 315 -17.93 10.75 -11.13
C ASP A 315 -17.22 10.77 -12.49
N GLY A 316 -16.11 11.45 -12.58
CA GLY A 316 -15.43 11.63 -13.86
C GLY A 316 -13.98 12.07 -13.73
N GLU A 317 -13.35 12.18 -14.89
CA GLU A 317 -11.97 12.66 -15.03
C GLU A 317 -12.00 14.01 -15.74
N TYR A 318 -11.37 15.02 -15.16
CA TYR A 318 -11.16 16.32 -15.78
C TYR A 318 -9.81 16.33 -16.49
N ILE A 319 -9.83 16.53 -17.79
CA ILE A 319 -8.68 16.48 -18.69
C ILE A 319 -8.48 17.89 -19.24
N ARG A 320 -7.30 18.46 -18.97
CA ARG A 320 -6.99 19.82 -19.34
C ARG A 320 -6.38 19.94 -20.74
N TYR A 321 -5.53 19.00 -21.09
CA TYR A 321 -4.75 19.01 -22.32
C TYR A 321 -4.98 17.71 -23.11
N ASP A 322 -4.99 17.85 -24.44
CA ASP A 322 -5.03 16.71 -25.34
C ASP A 322 -3.65 16.08 -25.56
N LYS A 323 -3.57 15.11 -26.48
CA LYS A 323 -2.30 14.45 -26.87
C LYS A 323 -1.27 15.41 -27.47
N LYS A 324 -1.68 16.57 -27.99
CA LYS A 324 -0.80 17.60 -28.57
C LYS A 324 -0.44 18.69 -27.58
N HIS A 325 -0.84 18.53 -26.32
CA HIS A 325 -0.74 19.56 -25.27
C HIS A 325 -1.54 20.84 -25.56
N GLU A 326 -2.59 20.72 -26.39
CA GLU A 326 -3.55 21.83 -26.56
C GLU A 326 -4.60 21.77 -25.45
N ARG A 327 -5.04 22.94 -24.98
CA ARG A 327 -6.02 23.04 -23.90
C ARG A 327 -7.41 22.66 -24.40
N VAL A 328 -8.02 21.62 -23.79
CA VAL A 328 -9.34 21.10 -24.20
C VAL A 328 -10.42 21.23 -23.13
N ASP A 329 -10.04 21.39 -21.87
CA ASP A 329 -10.94 21.49 -20.71
C ASP A 329 -12.15 20.53 -20.81
N LEU A 330 -11.87 19.23 -20.76
CA LEU A 330 -12.83 18.16 -20.99
C LEU A 330 -13.16 17.44 -19.67
N PHE A 331 -14.42 17.23 -19.34
CA PHE A 331 -14.88 16.35 -18.30
C PHE A 331 -15.42 15.05 -18.90
N ALA A 332 -14.78 13.93 -18.63
CA ALA A 332 -15.15 12.60 -19.07
C ALA A 332 -15.83 11.84 -17.91
N GLY A 333 -17.16 11.83 -17.86
CA GLY A 333 -17.94 11.10 -16.86
C GLY A 333 -17.81 9.59 -17.05
N PHE A 334 -17.59 8.85 -15.96
CA PHE A 334 -17.46 7.41 -16.01
C PHE A 334 -18.42 6.67 -15.06
N ASP A 335 -19.08 7.34 -14.11
CA ASP A 335 -20.14 6.78 -13.28
C ASP A 335 -21.12 7.87 -12.82
N ILE A 336 -22.32 7.47 -12.41
CA ILE A 336 -23.34 8.37 -11.85
C ILE A 336 -23.85 7.81 -10.53
N TYR A 337 -23.97 8.66 -9.52
CA TYR A 337 -24.32 8.27 -8.16
C TYR A 337 -25.69 8.72 -7.72
N PHE A 338 -26.04 9.94 -8.08
CA PHE A 338 -27.34 10.55 -7.75
C PHE A 338 -27.91 11.27 -8.95
N TYR A 339 -29.21 11.25 -9.10
CA TYR A 339 -29.93 12.06 -10.08
C TYR A 339 -31.36 12.34 -9.62
N LYS A 340 -31.96 13.39 -10.16
CA LYS A 340 -33.35 13.73 -9.86
C LYS A 340 -34.31 12.90 -10.72
N ASN A 341 -35.21 12.13 -10.09
CA ASN A 341 -36.24 11.35 -10.75
C ASN A 341 -37.62 11.86 -10.31
N GLY A 342 -38.25 12.68 -11.18
CA GLY A 342 -39.41 13.48 -10.79
C GLY A 342 -39.03 14.48 -9.69
N ASP A 343 -39.77 14.51 -8.58
CA ASP A 343 -39.49 15.41 -7.45
C ASP A 343 -38.50 14.86 -6.43
N LYS A 344 -37.98 13.65 -6.63
CA LYS A 344 -37.08 12.99 -5.65
C LYS A 344 -35.67 12.76 -6.19
N VAL A 345 -34.69 12.96 -5.34
CA VAL A 345 -33.32 12.55 -5.62
C VAL A 345 -33.18 11.06 -5.38
N SER A 346 -32.74 10.34 -6.40
CA SER A 346 -32.53 8.89 -6.38
C SER A 346 -31.03 8.57 -6.21
N ASP A 347 -30.73 7.71 -5.23
CA ASP A 347 -29.41 7.10 -5.05
C ASP A 347 -29.33 5.82 -5.88
N VAL A 348 -28.55 5.85 -6.97
CA VAL A 348 -28.41 4.71 -7.90
C VAL A 348 -27.16 3.88 -7.67
N ARG A 349 -26.37 4.21 -6.66
CA ARG A 349 -25.09 3.52 -6.37
C ARG A 349 -25.24 2.03 -6.05
N LYS A 350 -26.41 1.60 -5.57
CA LYS A 350 -26.72 0.17 -5.32
C LYS A 350 -27.05 -0.63 -6.58
N GLN A 351 -27.30 0.05 -7.68
CA GLN A 351 -27.74 -0.59 -8.92
C GLN A 351 -26.54 -1.06 -9.74
N GLY A 352 -26.76 -2.06 -10.62
CA GLY A 352 -25.77 -2.54 -11.57
C GLY A 352 -25.30 -1.44 -12.53
N PHE A 353 -24.04 -1.55 -12.96
CA PHE A 353 -23.47 -0.52 -13.83
C PHE A 353 -24.02 -0.63 -15.26
N GLN A 354 -23.94 -1.81 -15.86
CA GLN A 354 -24.29 -2.06 -17.26
C GLN A 354 -25.74 -1.70 -17.59
N ASP A 355 -26.68 -2.15 -16.76
CA ASP A 355 -28.10 -2.08 -17.08
C ASP A 355 -28.79 -0.79 -16.61
N THR A 356 -28.15 -0.07 -15.66
CA THR A 356 -28.79 1.09 -15.03
C THR A 356 -27.91 2.33 -15.05
N ARG A 357 -26.73 2.30 -14.39
CA ARG A 357 -25.93 3.51 -14.20
C ARG A 357 -25.31 4.02 -15.49
N TYR A 358 -24.82 3.15 -16.37
CA TYR A 358 -24.18 3.55 -17.61
C TYR A 358 -25.18 4.14 -18.64
N PRO A 359 -26.33 3.52 -18.94
CA PRO A 359 -27.35 4.13 -19.77
C PRO A 359 -27.83 5.48 -19.22
N LEU A 360 -28.00 5.58 -17.89
CA LEU A 360 -28.40 6.82 -17.23
C LEU A 360 -27.33 7.91 -17.40
N LEU A 361 -26.04 7.58 -17.20
CA LEU A 361 -24.93 8.48 -17.40
C LEU A 361 -24.92 9.06 -18.82
N LYS A 362 -25.04 8.21 -19.84
CA LYS A 362 -25.12 8.64 -21.25
C LYS A 362 -26.26 9.63 -21.48
N LYS A 363 -27.44 9.30 -20.98
CA LYS A 363 -28.62 10.16 -21.10
C LYS A 363 -28.40 11.52 -20.43
N ILE A 364 -27.90 11.55 -19.21
CA ILE A 364 -27.69 12.80 -18.46
C ILE A 364 -26.62 13.68 -19.12
N ILE A 365 -25.50 13.10 -19.55
CA ILE A 365 -24.43 13.86 -20.25
C ILE A 365 -24.97 14.44 -21.57
N GLN A 366 -25.78 13.68 -22.32
CA GLN A 366 -26.44 14.17 -23.53
C GLN A 366 -27.37 15.35 -23.23
N GLN A 367 -28.17 15.28 -22.17
CA GLN A 367 -29.07 16.36 -21.75
C GLN A 367 -28.29 17.61 -21.31
N ILE A 368 -27.19 17.47 -20.55
CA ILE A 368 -26.32 18.57 -20.17
C ILE A 368 -25.79 19.30 -21.41
N ASN A 369 -25.39 18.55 -22.44
CA ASN A 369 -24.88 19.15 -23.69
C ASN A 369 -25.97 19.83 -24.54
N GLN A 370 -27.19 19.30 -24.51
CA GLN A 370 -28.33 19.89 -25.25
C GLN A 370 -28.82 21.20 -24.63
N GLU A 371 -28.82 21.28 -23.30
CA GLU A 371 -29.30 22.47 -22.57
C GLU A 371 -28.27 23.62 -22.51
N SER A 372 -27.01 23.33 -22.78
CA SER A 372 -25.97 24.33 -22.70
C SER A 372 -26.02 25.25 -23.90
N PRO A 373 -26.47 26.52 -23.77
CA PRO A 373 -26.32 27.48 -24.85
C PRO A 373 -24.82 27.63 -25.16
N ASN A 374 -24.48 27.69 -26.43
CA ASN A 374 -23.15 28.01 -26.94
C ASN A 374 -22.76 29.42 -26.52
N ASP A 375 -22.44 29.64 -25.24
CA ASP A 375 -21.93 30.94 -24.81
C ASP A 375 -20.44 30.99 -25.16
N ARG A 376 -20.19 31.58 -26.32
CA ARG A 376 -18.88 31.72 -26.99
C ARG A 376 -17.88 32.62 -26.26
N PHE A 377 -18.15 33.05 -25.06
CA PHE A 377 -17.37 34.09 -24.41
C PHE A 377 -16.39 33.66 -23.33
N TYR A 378 -16.48 32.42 -22.82
CA TYR A 378 -15.52 31.90 -21.83
C TYR A 378 -15.30 30.41 -22.06
N ASN A 379 -14.06 29.94 -21.95
CA ASN A 379 -13.62 28.55 -22.09
C ASN A 379 -14.64 27.53 -21.53
N SER A 380 -15.49 27.02 -22.40
CA SER A 380 -16.58 26.15 -22.00
C SER A 380 -16.03 24.73 -21.83
N ILE A 381 -16.08 24.22 -20.60
CA ILE A 381 -15.76 22.84 -20.32
C ILE A 381 -16.68 21.94 -21.17
N SER A 382 -16.09 21.02 -21.93
CA SER A 382 -16.81 20.00 -22.67
C SER A 382 -17.16 18.82 -21.79
N PHE A 383 -18.36 18.26 -21.93
CA PHE A 383 -18.79 17.09 -21.17
C PHE A 383 -18.97 15.90 -22.10
N ILE A 384 -18.30 14.80 -21.80
CA ILE A 384 -18.48 13.51 -22.47
C ILE A 384 -18.66 12.41 -21.44
N HIS A 385 -19.20 11.26 -21.86
CA HIS A 385 -19.10 10.02 -21.09
C HIS A 385 -17.93 9.20 -21.65
N LYS A 386 -17.29 8.39 -20.80
CA LYS A 386 -16.34 7.39 -21.28
C LYS A 386 -17.08 6.23 -21.93
N GLU A 387 -16.45 5.63 -22.94
CA GLU A 387 -16.97 4.38 -23.51
C GLU A 387 -16.50 3.20 -22.69
N PHE A 388 -17.39 2.20 -22.56
CA PHE A 388 -17.14 0.98 -21.83
C PHE A 388 -17.33 -0.22 -22.72
N TYR A 389 -16.40 -1.16 -22.62
CA TYR A 389 -16.39 -2.43 -23.29
C TYR A 389 -16.74 -3.51 -22.28
N PHE A 390 -17.83 -4.24 -22.49
CA PHE A 390 -18.34 -5.22 -21.55
C PHE A 390 -17.80 -6.60 -21.85
N VAL A 391 -17.36 -7.31 -20.81
CA VAL A 391 -16.81 -8.66 -20.89
C VAL A 391 -17.90 -9.68 -20.58
N ASP A 392 -18.23 -10.51 -21.56
CA ASP A 392 -19.25 -11.56 -21.47
C ASP A 392 -18.83 -12.81 -22.26
N GLU A 393 -19.70 -13.82 -22.36
CA GLU A 393 -19.42 -15.07 -23.09
C GLU A 393 -19.15 -14.91 -24.60
N LYS A 394 -19.63 -13.83 -25.22
CA LYS A 394 -19.44 -13.54 -26.65
C LYS A 394 -18.29 -12.55 -26.89
N ASN A 395 -18.02 -11.72 -25.92
CA ASN A 395 -17.05 -10.65 -25.94
C ASN A 395 -16.00 -10.92 -24.86
N ASP A 396 -15.06 -11.78 -25.15
CA ASP A 396 -14.02 -12.13 -24.18
C ASP A 396 -13.10 -10.96 -23.84
N LEU A 397 -12.39 -11.09 -22.71
CA LEU A 397 -11.51 -10.04 -22.21
C LEU A 397 -10.45 -9.62 -23.23
N SER A 398 -9.85 -10.59 -23.94
CA SER A 398 -8.73 -10.34 -24.86
C SER A 398 -9.19 -9.51 -26.05
N LEU A 399 -10.36 -9.85 -26.61
CA LEU A 399 -10.98 -9.08 -27.69
C LEU A 399 -11.27 -7.64 -27.24
N GLN A 400 -11.91 -7.48 -26.06
CA GLN A 400 -12.29 -6.14 -25.56
C GLN A 400 -11.06 -5.29 -25.22
N CYS A 401 -10.03 -5.88 -24.61
CA CYS A 401 -8.75 -5.18 -24.35
C CYS A 401 -8.06 -4.78 -25.65
N GLY A 402 -8.03 -5.66 -26.67
CA GLY A 402 -7.46 -5.34 -27.98
C GLY A 402 -8.15 -4.13 -28.61
N LEU A 403 -9.49 -4.17 -28.72
CA LEU A 403 -10.28 -3.08 -29.29
C LEU A 403 -10.08 -1.74 -28.55
N LEU A 404 -10.05 -1.78 -27.21
CA LEU A 404 -9.81 -0.58 -26.40
C LEU A 404 -8.41 -0.03 -26.62
N LEU A 405 -7.36 -0.88 -26.57
CA LEU A 405 -5.97 -0.46 -26.73
C LEU A 405 -5.74 0.14 -28.11
N ASP A 406 -6.24 -0.50 -29.18
CA ASP A 406 -6.15 0.03 -30.54
C ASP A 406 -6.85 1.41 -30.64
N THR A 407 -7.97 1.59 -29.96
CA THR A 407 -8.72 2.85 -29.93
C THR A 407 -7.91 3.95 -29.24
N ILE A 408 -7.38 3.69 -28.03
CA ILE A 408 -6.68 4.71 -27.25
C ILE A 408 -5.28 5.04 -27.80
N GLU A 409 -4.67 4.14 -28.52
CA GLU A 409 -3.37 4.34 -29.17
C GLU A 409 -3.49 5.10 -30.49
N SER A 410 -4.69 5.18 -31.07
CA SER A 410 -4.91 5.93 -32.31
C SER A 410 -4.61 7.43 -32.13
N GLU A 411 -4.06 8.08 -33.15
CA GLU A 411 -3.80 9.52 -33.15
C GLU A 411 -5.06 10.38 -32.98
N SER A 412 -6.21 9.83 -33.37
CA SER A 412 -7.51 10.49 -33.29
C SER A 412 -8.11 10.48 -31.87
N TYR A 413 -7.54 9.72 -30.92
CA TYR A 413 -8.05 9.70 -29.55
C TYR A 413 -7.82 11.02 -28.83
N LYS A 414 -8.86 11.52 -28.14
CA LYS A 414 -8.97 12.94 -27.71
C LYS A 414 -7.99 13.36 -26.62
N TYR A 415 -7.41 12.43 -25.84
CA TYR A 415 -6.57 12.75 -24.68
C TYR A 415 -5.58 11.63 -24.37
N ASN A 416 -4.60 11.94 -23.51
CA ASN A 416 -3.62 10.98 -23.05
C ASN A 416 -4.22 9.98 -22.07
N THR A 417 -3.77 8.73 -22.19
CA THR A 417 -4.15 7.63 -21.31
C THR A 417 -2.90 6.94 -20.79
N ASP A 418 -2.96 6.40 -19.57
CA ASP A 418 -1.84 5.70 -18.94
C ASP A 418 -2.21 4.24 -18.57
N GLY A 419 -3.19 3.66 -19.27
CA GLY A 419 -3.62 2.27 -19.08
C GLY A 419 -5.12 2.03 -19.22
N ILE A 420 -5.62 1.03 -18.51
CA ILE A 420 -7.00 0.55 -18.54
C ILE A 420 -7.57 0.48 -17.12
N ILE A 421 -8.85 0.79 -16.98
CA ILE A 421 -9.64 0.56 -15.76
C ILE A 421 -10.61 -0.60 -16.02
N PHE A 422 -10.62 -1.56 -15.09
CA PHE A 422 -11.58 -2.67 -15.04
C PHE A 422 -12.54 -2.41 -13.87
N SER A 423 -13.82 -2.56 -14.07
CA SER A 423 -14.81 -2.39 -13.01
C SER A 423 -15.92 -3.42 -13.14
N SER A 424 -16.52 -3.85 -12.03
CA SER A 424 -17.68 -4.76 -12.10
C SER A 424 -18.81 -4.11 -12.88
N SER A 425 -19.36 -4.85 -13.85
CA SER A 425 -20.51 -4.43 -14.66
C SER A 425 -21.85 -4.64 -13.94
N VAL A 426 -21.90 -5.54 -12.95
CA VAL A 426 -23.12 -5.98 -12.27
C VAL A 426 -23.29 -5.44 -10.86
N LEU A 427 -22.19 -5.17 -10.13
CA LEU A 427 -22.25 -4.73 -8.74
C LEU A 427 -22.56 -3.23 -8.60
N GLY A 428 -23.17 -2.87 -7.50
CA GLY A 428 -23.28 -1.49 -7.04
C GLY A 428 -21.89 -0.92 -6.65
N VAL A 429 -21.84 0.40 -6.53
CA VAL A 429 -20.58 1.13 -6.25
C VAL A 429 -19.95 0.70 -4.94
N GLY A 430 -18.78 0.07 -5.02
CA GLY A 430 -18.02 -0.36 -3.86
C GLY A 430 -18.59 -1.54 -3.09
N MET A 431 -19.55 -2.25 -3.65
CA MET A 431 -20.13 -3.46 -3.06
C MET A 431 -19.25 -4.67 -3.39
N GLU A 432 -19.17 -5.62 -2.47
CA GLU A 432 -18.50 -6.90 -2.68
C GLU A 432 -19.51 -8.00 -3.05
N THR A 433 -20.77 -7.83 -2.60
CA THR A 433 -21.90 -8.70 -2.93
C THR A 433 -23.15 -7.85 -3.21
N PRO A 434 -24.16 -8.36 -3.94
CA PRO A 434 -25.40 -7.62 -4.20
C PRO A 434 -26.17 -7.21 -2.95
N GLN A 435 -25.91 -7.82 -1.80
CA GLN A 435 -26.58 -7.56 -0.52
C GLN A 435 -25.86 -6.51 0.34
N ASP A 436 -24.67 -6.08 -0.04
CA ASP A 436 -23.88 -5.13 0.74
C ASP A 436 -24.50 -3.73 0.75
N ASN A 437 -24.04 -2.92 1.70
CA ASN A 437 -24.40 -1.52 1.77
C ASN A 437 -23.30 -0.64 1.14
N VAL A 438 -23.74 0.38 0.42
CA VAL A 438 -22.85 1.38 -0.16
C VAL A 438 -22.13 2.16 0.94
N LYS A 439 -20.81 2.32 0.80
CA LYS A 439 -19.96 3.10 1.72
C LYS A 439 -19.90 4.56 1.28
N ASN A 440 -20.11 5.49 2.23
CA ASN A 440 -20.11 6.93 1.97
C ASN A 440 -18.74 7.60 2.18
N LYS A 441 -17.65 6.88 2.01
CA LYS A 441 -16.30 7.41 2.08
C LYS A 441 -15.40 6.75 1.04
N LYS A 442 -14.34 7.44 0.64
CA LYS A 442 -13.36 6.87 -0.28
C LYS A 442 -12.68 5.65 0.33
N TYR A 443 -12.58 4.59 -0.44
CA TYR A 443 -11.91 3.34 -0.08
C TYR A 443 -11.45 2.63 -1.36
N VAL A 444 -10.60 1.64 -1.23
CA VAL A 444 -10.16 0.85 -2.38
C VAL A 444 -11.15 -0.29 -2.60
N TRP A 445 -11.65 -0.44 -3.85
CA TRP A 445 -12.69 -1.41 -4.20
C TRP A 445 -12.10 -2.64 -4.87
N LYS A 446 -12.34 -3.82 -4.32
CA LYS A 446 -11.82 -5.10 -4.81
C LYS A 446 -12.34 -5.52 -6.19
N HIS A 447 -13.45 -4.95 -6.64
CA HIS A 447 -14.03 -5.18 -7.96
C HIS A 447 -13.78 -4.03 -8.93
N SER A 448 -12.75 -3.23 -8.66
CA SER A 448 -12.24 -2.23 -9.59
C SER A 448 -10.72 -2.30 -9.63
N PHE A 449 -10.16 -2.50 -10.83
CA PHE A 449 -8.73 -2.62 -11.04
C PHE A 449 -8.23 -1.57 -12.03
N LYS A 450 -7.01 -1.14 -11.83
CA LYS A 450 -6.24 -0.33 -12.77
C LYS A 450 -5.05 -1.13 -13.28
N TRP A 451 -4.87 -1.13 -14.57
CA TRP A 451 -3.67 -1.64 -15.22
C TRP A 451 -2.92 -0.50 -15.86
N LYS A 452 -1.60 -0.56 -15.78
CA LYS A 452 -0.66 0.29 -16.51
C LYS A 452 0.35 -0.60 -17.22
N PRO A 453 0.88 -0.18 -18.37
CA PRO A 453 2.08 -0.80 -18.93
C PRO A 453 3.18 -0.92 -17.87
N PRO A 454 3.96 -2.02 -17.87
CA PRO A 454 4.96 -2.28 -16.82
C PRO A 454 5.92 -1.13 -16.55
N GLU A 455 6.33 -0.42 -17.59
CA GLU A 455 7.25 0.72 -17.56
C GLU A 455 6.72 1.94 -16.79
N PHE A 456 5.39 2.03 -16.58
CA PHE A 456 4.73 3.10 -15.83
C PHE A 456 4.41 2.72 -14.38
N ASN A 457 4.91 1.57 -13.90
CA ASN A 457 4.78 1.20 -12.50
C ASN A 457 5.84 1.92 -11.66
N THR A 458 5.43 2.93 -10.93
CA THR A 458 6.29 3.79 -10.10
C THR A 458 5.81 3.85 -8.66
N ILE A 459 6.69 4.30 -7.77
CA ILE A 459 6.38 4.52 -6.36
C ILE A 459 6.86 5.92 -5.96
N ASP A 460 5.98 6.68 -5.29
CA ASP A 460 6.36 7.98 -4.71
C ASP A 460 6.89 7.77 -3.29
N PHE A 461 8.10 8.23 -3.03
CA PHE A 461 8.75 8.18 -1.72
C PHE A 461 9.06 9.57 -1.18
N LEU A 462 8.90 9.75 0.13
CA LEU A 462 9.55 10.84 0.84
C LEU A 462 11.03 10.46 1.03
N VAL A 463 11.96 11.24 0.50
CA VAL A 463 13.39 10.95 0.59
C VAL A 463 14.02 11.64 1.79
N ARG A 464 14.92 10.92 2.47
CA ARG A 464 15.75 11.50 3.55
C ARG A 464 17.20 11.15 3.34
N PHE A 465 18.06 12.11 3.69
CA PHE A 465 19.49 12.00 3.55
C PHE A 465 20.12 11.56 4.88
N PRO A 466 20.57 10.30 4.98
CA PRO A 466 21.22 9.80 6.18
C PRO A 466 22.63 10.41 6.33
N THR A 467 23.04 10.61 7.58
CA THR A 467 24.36 11.11 7.93
C THR A 467 25.13 10.09 8.77
N ASN A 468 26.46 10.17 8.72
CA ASN A 468 27.33 9.43 9.63
C ASN A 468 27.40 10.10 11.01
N GLU A 469 28.16 9.53 11.95
CA GLU A 469 28.33 10.06 13.32
C GLU A 469 28.93 11.46 13.34
N LYS A 470 29.63 11.90 12.27
CA LYS A 470 30.23 13.24 12.12
C LYS A 470 29.25 14.25 11.47
N GLY A 471 28.03 13.83 11.11
CA GLY A 471 27.05 14.68 10.42
C GLY A 471 27.24 14.80 8.90
N GLU A 472 28.18 14.05 8.31
CA GLU A 472 28.42 14.05 6.86
C GLU A 472 27.42 13.13 6.16
N LEU A 473 26.94 13.51 4.96
CA LEU A 473 26.03 12.72 4.14
C LEU A 473 26.67 11.38 3.74
N LEU A 474 25.91 10.30 3.87
CA LEU A 474 26.38 8.98 3.48
C LEU A 474 26.52 8.89 1.96
N SER A 475 27.69 8.44 1.52
CA SER A 475 27.97 8.20 0.11
C SER A 475 28.85 6.96 -0.07
N GLU A 476 28.78 6.35 -1.24
CA GLU A 476 29.54 5.15 -1.60
C GLU A 476 30.15 5.30 -2.99
N MET A 477 31.37 4.74 -3.17
CA MET A 477 32.02 4.64 -4.49
C MET A 477 31.59 3.33 -5.14
N ILE A 478 30.93 3.38 -6.29
CA ILE A 478 30.47 2.22 -7.04
C ILE A 478 31.19 2.17 -8.38
N TYR A 479 31.77 0.99 -8.71
CA TYR A 479 32.35 0.74 -10.02
C TYR A 479 31.24 0.30 -10.98
N HIS A 480 30.99 1.13 -11.99
CA HIS A 480 29.96 0.92 -12.99
C HIS A 480 30.47 1.40 -14.36
N GLU A 481 30.15 0.68 -15.44
CA GLU A 481 30.57 1.02 -16.81
C GLU A 481 32.08 1.32 -16.97
N LYS A 482 32.91 0.51 -16.36
CA LYS A 482 34.39 0.62 -16.40
C LYS A 482 34.96 1.90 -15.71
N LYS A 483 34.17 2.61 -14.92
CA LYS A 483 34.57 3.77 -14.13
C LYS A 483 34.02 3.67 -12.71
N THR A 484 34.64 4.41 -11.82
CA THR A 484 34.18 4.54 -10.43
C THR A 484 33.48 5.87 -10.26
N TYR A 485 32.23 5.83 -9.81
CA TYR A 485 31.41 7.00 -9.56
C TYR A 485 31.05 7.09 -8.08
N LYS A 486 30.87 8.31 -7.60
CA LYS A 486 30.38 8.55 -6.24
C LYS A 486 28.87 8.66 -6.25
N TYR A 487 28.21 7.87 -5.40
CA TYR A 487 26.77 7.86 -5.22
C TYR A 487 26.41 8.35 -3.82
N GLN A 488 25.43 9.22 -3.71
CA GLN A 488 24.83 9.60 -2.44
C GLN A 488 23.78 8.55 -2.06
N ILE A 489 23.80 8.11 -0.80
CA ILE A 489 22.79 7.21 -0.27
C ILE A 489 21.63 8.04 0.23
N ILE A 490 20.41 7.67 -0.18
CA ILE A 490 19.18 8.25 0.34
C ILE A 490 18.26 7.14 0.86
N TYR A 491 17.44 7.48 1.85
CA TYR A 491 16.45 6.56 2.41
C TYR A 491 15.06 6.90 1.94
N LEU A 492 14.33 5.87 1.50
CA LEU A 492 13.01 5.94 0.91
C LEU A 492 11.95 5.66 1.98
N TYR A 493 11.08 6.63 2.24
CA TYR A 493 10.00 6.55 3.21
C TYR A 493 8.64 6.53 2.55
N VAL A 494 7.73 5.75 3.11
CA VAL A 494 6.31 5.68 2.72
C VAL A 494 5.42 6.18 3.84
N GLY A 495 4.21 6.62 3.48
CA GLY A 495 3.23 7.07 4.46
C GLY A 495 2.68 5.91 5.28
N ASN A 496 2.65 6.08 6.60
CA ASN A 496 2.02 5.16 7.52
C ASN A 496 0.84 5.89 8.20
N TYR A 497 -0.35 5.76 7.64
CA TYR A 497 -1.54 6.45 8.16
C TYR A 497 -2.18 5.66 9.29
N GLY A 498 -1.64 5.81 10.51
CA GLY A 498 -2.41 5.61 11.74
C GLY A 498 -3.00 4.22 11.99
N THR A 499 -2.53 3.19 11.30
CA THR A 499 -2.76 1.82 11.71
C THR A 499 -1.54 1.37 12.48
N ASP A 500 -1.74 0.83 13.69
CA ASP A 500 -0.75 0.03 14.43
C ASP A 500 -0.41 -1.27 13.64
N GLU A 501 -0.49 -1.25 12.31
CA GLU A 501 -0.25 -2.41 11.46
C GLU A 501 1.24 -2.72 11.42
N ILE A 502 1.55 -3.86 11.94
CA ILE A 502 2.89 -4.45 11.92
C ILE A 502 3.12 -4.99 10.52
N ILE A 503 3.96 -4.32 9.75
CA ILE A 503 4.19 -4.60 8.32
C ILE A 503 4.97 -5.89 8.14
N ASN A 504 5.99 -6.13 8.97
CA ASN A 504 6.72 -7.38 9.02
C ASN A 504 6.52 -8.03 10.39
N PRO A 505 5.50 -8.91 10.52
CA PRO A 505 5.19 -9.50 11.81
C PRO A 505 6.30 -10.40 12.37
N GLN A 506 7.07 -11.09 11.52
CA GLN A 506 8.17 -11.94 11.99
C GLN A 506 9.32 -11.09 12.53
N GLU A 507 9.72 -10.03 11.86
CA GLU A 507 10.76 -9.14 12.37
C GLU A 507 10.34 -8.46 13.66
N ALA A 508 9.08 -8.01 13.75
CA ALA A 508 8.52 -7.44 14.97
C ALA A 508 8.50 -8.46 16.12
N LEU A 509 8.27 -9.73 15.81
CA LEU A 509 8.33 -10.83 16.78
C LEU A 509 9.76 -11.04 17.27
N LEU A 510 10.74 -11.14 16.36
CA LEU A 510 12.12 -11.51 16.66
C LEU A 510 12.96 -10.39 17.26
N ASN A 511 12.69 -9.14 16.89
CA ASN A 511 13.41 -7.94 17.35
C ASN A 511 12.63 -7.07 18.33
N GLY A 512 11.38 -7.43 18.62
CA GLY A 512 10.45 -6.58 19.36
C GLY A 512 9.79 -5.51 18.48
N VAL A 513 8.56 -5.15 18.81
CA VAL A 513 7.90 -4.00 18.19
C VAL A 513 8.64 -2.75 18.64
N LYS A 514 9.39 -2.11 17.75
CA LYS A 514 9.94 -0.79 18.00
C LYS A 514 8.76 0.18 18.13
N GLN A 515 8.22 0.33 19.34
CA GLN A 515 7.33 1.44 19.63
C GLN A 515 8.16 2.71 19.50
N SER A 516 7.96 3.46 18.45
CA SER A 516 8.36 4.86 18.45
C SER A 516 7.60 5.50 19.59
N LYS A 517 8.32 5.92 20.65
CA LYS A 517 7.76 6.56 21.85
C LYS A 517 7.12 7.92 21.57
N THR A 518 7.01 8.31 20.30
CA THR A 518 6.34 9.51 19.84
C THR A 518 5.46 9.18 18.63
N PRO A 519 4.17 9.55 18.64
CA PRO A 519 3.30 9.42 17.46
C PRO A 519 3.63 10.50 16.40
N THR A 520 4.90 10.77 16.13
CA THR A 520 5.34 11.94 15.37
C THR A 520 5.89 11.65 14.00
N SER A 521 5.99 10.40 13.52
CA SER A 521 6.28 10.18 12.10
C SER A 521 5.17 9.39 11.44
N ASP A 522 4.34 10.10 10.70
CA ASP A 522 3.38 9.54 9.74
C ASP A 522 4.06 8.78 8.59
N THR A 523 5.34 8.46 8.71
CA THR A 523 6.15 7.82 7.65
C THR A 523 7.03 6.72 8.22
N THR A 524 7.26 5.66 7.42
CA THR A 524 8.13 4.52 7.73
C THR A 524 9.06 4.20 6.57
N LEU A 525 10.20 3.55 6.84
CA LEU A 525 11.08 3.03 5.79
C LEU A 525 10.33 2.03 4.90
N PHE A 526 10.63 2.06 3.61
CA PHE A 526 10.02 1.14 2.65
C PHE A 526 10.71 -0.22 2.69
N ILE A 527 10.07 -1.18 3.35
CA ILE A 527 10.50 -2.59 3.39
C ILE A 527 9.34 -3.43 2.86
N PRO A 528 9.36 -3.81 1.56
CA PRO A 528 8.26 -4.52 0.94
C PRO A 528 8.19 -5.99 1.35
N ASN A 529 7.00 -6.57 1.24
CA ASN A 529 6.72 -7.95 1.67
C ASN A 529 6.79 -8.97 0.53
N ASN A 530 6.45 -8.58 -0.70
CA ASN A 530 6.34 -9.51 -1.82
C ASN A 530 6.82 -8.88 -3.15
N PRO A 531 8.01 -9.29 -3.63
CA PRO A 531 9.02 -10.06 -2.91
C PRO A 531 9.57 -9.28 -1.71
N TYR A 532 9.96 -9.98 -0.65
CA TYR A 532 10.57 -9.36 0.53
C TYR A 532 11.97 -8.85 0.19
N ASP A 533 12.22 -7.57 0.47
CA ASP A 533 13.57 -6.98 0.40
C ASP A 533 13.78 -6.03 1.59
N LYS A 534 14.68 -6.43 2.49
CA LYS A 534 15.00 -5.66 3.71
C LYS A 534 15.75 -4.37 3.43
N ASP A 535 16.40 -4.26 2.28
CA ASP A 535 17.24 -3.13 1.88
C ASP A 535 16.60 -2.25 0.81
N ALA A 536 15.37 -2.54 0.36
CA ALA A 536 14.65 -1.79 -0.66
C ALA A 536 14.44 -0.29 -0.33
N TYR A 537 14.57 0.08 0.94
CA TYR A 537 14.51 1.49 1.38
C TYR A 537 15.77 2.30 1.05
N LYS A 538 16.85 1.65 0.60
CA LYS A 538 18.09 2.33 0.24
C LYS A 538 18.12 2.59 -1.26
N SER A 539 18.41 3.81 -1.63
CA SER A 539 18.64 4.21 -3.01
C SER A 539 19.98 4.91 -3.13
N TYR A 540 20.69 4.66 -4.21
CA TYR A 540 22.00 5.20 -4.51
C TYR A 540 21.88 6.07 -5.75
N ILE A 541 21.98 7.39 -5.58
CA ILE A 541 21.83 8.35 -6.68
C ILE A 541 23.19 8.95 -7.02
N LEU A 542 23.50 9.03 -8.30
CA LEU A 542 24.76 9.61 -8.77
C LEU A 542 24.96 11.02 -8.23
N LEU A 543 26.08 11.23 -7.53
CA LEU A 543 26.48 12.55 -7.04
C LEU A 543 27.32 13.23 -8.13
N GLU A 544 26.80 14.31 -8.69
CA GLU A 544 27.50 15.04 -9.73
C GLU A 544 28.65 15.92 -9.17
N GLU A 545 29.53 16.42 -10.05
CA GLU A 545 30.72 17.22 -9.66
C GLU A 545 30.36 18.47 -8.86
N ASN A 546 29.17 19.04 -9.09
CA ASN A 546 28.66 20.19 -8.35
C ASN A 546 28.12 19.85 -6.95
N GLY A 547 28.19 18.59 -6.53
CA GLY A 547 27.75 18.12 -5.22
C GLY A 547 26.25 17.91 -5.08
N ASN A 548 25.48 17.91 -6.17
CA ASN A 548 24.02 17.69 -6.18
C ASN A 548 23.67 16.33 -6.78
N ILE A 549 22.48 15.85 -6.42
CA ILE A 549 21.81 14.70 -7.01
C ILE A 549 20.55 15.16 -7.75
N TYR A 550 20.24 14.52 -8.87
CA TYR A 550 19.20 14.97 -9.80
C TYR A 550 18.18 13.86 -10.12
N THR A 551 16.99 14.29 -10.52
CA THR A 551 15.99 13.45 -11.15
C THR A 551 16.32 13.22 -12.63
N GLU A 552 15.71 12.21 -13.29
CA GLU A 552 15.82 12.02 -14.74
C GLU A 552 15.06 13.09 -15.50
N GLU A 553 13.89 13.50 -15.01
CA GLU A 553 13.01 14.50 -15.61
C GLU A 553 12.88 15.68 -14.65
N GLY A 554 12.81 16.89 -15.16
CA GLY A 554 12.57 18.12 -14.40
C GLY A 554 11.15 18.65 -14.56
N THR A 555 10.83 19.66 -13.78
CA THR A 555 9.56 20.40 -13.89
C THR A 555 9.45 21.16 -15.20
N GLU A 556 10.57 21.62 -15.76
CA GLU A 556 10.64 22.23 -17.07
C GLU A 556 11.07 21.22 -18.13
N LYS A 557 10.57 21.36 -19.33
CA LYS A 557 10.89 20.47 -20.46
C LYS A 557 12.40 20.45 -20.71
N ASN A 558 12.98 19.24 -20.74
CA ASN A 558 14.43 19.00 -20.95
C ASN A 558 15.33 19.50 -19.80
N THR A 559 14.80 19.66 -18.58
CA THR A 559 15.60 19.93 -17.39
C THR A 559 15.60 18.72 -16.44
N ARG A 560 16.42 18.80 -15.41
CA ARG A 560 16.44 17.84 -14.28
C ARG A 560 16.34 18.62 -12.99
N ASP A 561 15.54 18.16 -12.06
CA ASP A 561 15.37 18.83 -10.77
C ASP A 561 16.40 18.32 -9.74
N ILE A 562 16.93 19.25 -8.93
CA ILE A 562 17.80 18.89 -7.78
C ILE A 562 16.94 18.27 -6.70
N ILE A 563 17.33 17.11 -6.22
CA ILE A 563 16.66 16.43 -5.12
C ILE A 563 17.17 16.98 -3.80
N TYR A 564 16.27 17.47 -2.96
CA TYR A 564 16.58 17.94 -1.61
C TYR A 564 16.03 16.98 -0.55
N ASN A 565 16.60 17.06 0.64
CA ASN A 565 16.10 16.33 1.81
C ASN A 565 14.63 16.68 2.08
N ASN A 566 13.78 15.66 2.35
CA ASN A 566 12.34 15.75 2.52
C ASN A 566 11.53 16.08 1.24
N ASN A 567 12.10 16.01 0.05
CA ASN A 567 11.27 16.00 -1.16
C ASN A 567 10.47 14.70 -1.26
N VAL A 568 9.32 14.77 -1.92
CA VAL A 568 8.61 13.59 -2.42
C VAL A 568 9.03 13.38 -3.86
N VAL A 569 9.60 12.21 -4.14
CA VAL A 569 10.16 11.88 -5.46
C VAL A 569 9.49 10.60 -5.98
N GLU A 570 9.12 10.62 -7.24
CA GLU A 570 8.63 9.45 -7.97
C GLU A 570 9.81 8.63 -8.47
N PHE A 571 9.81 7.33 -8.14
CA PHE A 571 10.86 6.40 -8.54
C PHE A 571 10.31 5.29 -9.42
N LYS A 572 11.07 4.92 -10.44
CA LYS A 572 10.95 3.63 -11.12
C LYS A 572 11.98 2.65 -10.55
N TYR A 573 11.66 1.37 -10.61
CA TYR A 573 12.59 0.31 -10.25
C TYR A 573 13.02 -0.43 -11.50
N VAL A 574 14.29 -0.41 -11.81
CA VAL A 574 14.90 -1.06 -12.98
C VAL A 574 15.66 -2.27 -12.49
N MET A 575 15.36 -3.45 -13.05
CA MET A 575 16.10 -4.66 -12.69
C MET A 575 17.56 -4.52 -13.13
N ASN A 576 18.48 -4.59 -12.18
CA ASN A 576 19.91 -4.48 -12.38
C ASN A 576 20.63 -5.57 -11.59
N ASP A 577 21.76 -6.06 -12.09
CA ASP A 577 22.61 -7.03 -11.38
C ASP A 577 23.15 -6.44 -10.06
N ASP A 578 23.49 -5.15 -10.05
CA ASP A 578 23.78 -4.42 -8.82
C ASP A 578 22.50 -3.81 -8.24
N LYS A 579 21.97 -4.43 -7.21
CA LYS A 579 20.74 -4.00 -6.53
C LYS A 579 20.80 -2.56 -6.00
N ARG A 580 21.99 -1.99 -5.82
CA ARG A 580 22.16 -0.60 -5.38
C ARG A 580 21.69 0.39 -6.44
N LEU A 581 21.73 0.02 -7.72
CA LEU A 581 21.41 0.87 -8.86
C LEU A 581 20.00 0.66 -9.42
N CYS A 582 19.14 -0.10 -8.72
CA CYS A 582 17.79 -0.40 -9.20
C CYS A 582 16.81 0.78 -9.08
N TRP A 583 16.94 1.65 -8.09
CA TRP A 583 16.06 2.79 -7.90
C TRP A 583 16.53 4.00 -8.73
N VAL A 584 15.65 4.47 -9.61
CA VAL A 584 15.92 5.62 -10.48
C VAL A 584 14.89 6.71 -10.19
N PRO A 585 15.32 7.91 -9.75
CA PRO A 585 14.44 9.03 -9.45
C PRO A 585 13.94 9.66 -10.75
N LEU A 586 12.63 9.62 -11.01
CA LEU A 586 12.04 10.18 -12.22
C LEU A 586 11.83 11.69 -12.12
N ARG A 587 11.06 12.13 -11.15
CA ARG A 587 10.68 13.54 -10.97
C ARG A 587 10.29 13.84 -9.53
N ILE A 588 10.35 15.11 -9.15
CA ILE A 588 9.85 15.58 -7.85
C ILE A 588 8.32 15.74 -7.91
N ARG A 589 7.65 15.28 -6.87
CA ARG A 589 6.20 15.42 -6.71
C ARG A 589 5.88 16.64 -5.83
N PHE A 590 5.96 17.83 -6.41
CA PHE A 590 5.66 19.09 -5.71
C PHE A 590 4.21 19.21 -5.24
N ASP A 591 3.31 18.41 -5.82
CA ASP A 591 1.91 18.29 -5.44
C ASP A 591 1.66 17.45 -4.18
N LYS A 592 2.71 16.80 -3.64
CA LYS A 592 2.62 15.88 -2.51
C LYS A 592 3.54 16.25 -1.36
N GLU A 593 3.03 16.09 -0.15
CA GLU A 593 3.82 16.24 1.09
C GLU A 593 4.32 14.90 1.66
N LYS A 594 3.75 13.79 1.20
CA LYS A 594 4.05 12.44 1.67
C LYS A 594 4.17 11.47 0.50
N GLY A 595 5.01 10.47 0.67
CA GLY A 595 5.09 9.35 -0.26
C GLY A 595 3.79 8.54 -0.34
N ASN A 596 3.77 7.52 -1.19
CA ASN A 596 2.63 6.61 -1.27
C ASN A 596 2.37 5.98 0.12
N ASN A 597 1.11 5.64 0.39
CA ASN A 597 0.79 4.80 1.53
C ASN A 597 1.48 3.43 1.38
N ILE A 598 1.90 2.84 2.49
CA ILE A 598 2.63 1.56 2.51
C ILE A 598 1.92 0.43 1.74
N HIS A 599 0.58 0.35 1.80
CA HIS A 599 -0.18 -0.65 1.06
C HIS A 599 -0.14 -0.41 -0.46
N THR A 600 -0.23 0.86 -0.88
CA THR A 600 -0.08 1.24 -2.29
C THR A 600 1.32 0.95 -2.78
N ALA A 601 2.34 1.30 -2.00
CA ALA A 601 3.73 1.04 -2.34
C ALA A 601 4.03 -0.47 -2.47
N ASN A 602 3.53 -1.30 -1.55
CA ASN A 602 3.66 -2.76 -1.64
C ASN A 602 2.93 -3.34 -2.85
N SER A 603 1.73 -2.84 -3.18
CA SER A 603 0.99 -3.27 -4.36
C SER A 603 1.73 -2.93 -5.66
N ASN A 604 2.29 -1.71 -5.75
CA ASN A 604 3.09 -1.30 -6.90
C ASN A 604 4.39 -2.10 -6.98
N TRP A 605 5.06 -2.36 -5.85
CA TRP A 605 6.25 -3.21 -5.77
C TRP A 605 6.00 -4.61 -6.32
N ASN A 606 4.87 -5.24 -5.94
CA ASN A 606 4.49 -6.52 -6.49
C ASN A 606 4.24 -6.45 -8.00
N SER A 607 3.59 -5.38 -8.48
CA SER A 607 3.34 -5.18 -9.91
C SER A 607 4.61 -4.92 -10.73
N ILE A 608 5.62 -4.30 -10.13
CA ILE A 608 6.95 -4.12 -10.74
C ILE A 608 7.64 -5.48 -10.95
N HIS A 609 7.57 -6.37 -9.94
CA HIS A 609 8.24 -7.68 -9.99
C HIS A 609 7.43 -8.75 -10.74
N ASN A 610 6.10 -8.62 -10.74
CA ASN A 610 5.17 -9.54 -11.39
C ASN A 610 4.18 -8.78 -12.30
N PRO A 611 4.66 -8.07 -13.33
CA PRO A 611 3.79 -7.22 -14.14
C PRO A 611 2.79 -8.04 -14.94
N VAL A 612 1.58 -7.47 -15.10
CA VAL A 612 0.64 -7.90 -16.14
C VAL A 612 1.07 -7.20 -17.43
N THR A 613 1.50 -7.97 -18.42
CA THR A 613 1.94 -7.40 -19.70
C THR A 613 0.75 -7.18 -20.65
N ARG A 614 0.97 -6.40 -21.72
CA ARG A 614 -0.03 -6.15 -22.75
C ARG A 614 -0.49 -7.49 -23.39
N GLU A 615 0.46 -8.37 -23.70
CA GLU A 615 0.19 -9.68 -24.34
C GLU A 615 -0.74 -10.53 -23.46
N MET A 616 -0.59 -10.51 -22.14
CA MET A 616 -1.49 -11.22 -21.21
C MET A 616 -2.92 -10.73 -21.26
N LEU A 617 -3.15 -9.50 -21.73
CA LEU A 617 -4.48 -8.90 -21.83
C LEU A 617 -5.13 -9.15 -23.20
N ILE A 618 -4.35 -9.20 -24.28
CA ILE A 618 -4.88 -9.24 -25.66
C ILE A 618 -4.75 -10.61 -26.34
N ASP A 619 -3.88 -11.50 -25.86
CA ASP A 619 -3.74 -12.85 -26.41
C ASP A 619 -4.54 -13.86 -25.56
N PRO A 620 -5.60 -14.47 -26.11
CA PRO A 620 -6.38 -15.46 -25.38
C PRO A 620 -5.58 -16.73 -25.02
N ASN A 621 -4.46 -16.98 -25.71
CA ASN A 621 -3.58 -18.13 -25.48
C ASN A 621 -2.37 -17.80 -24.61
N ALA A 622 -2.22 -16.55 -24.18
CA ALA A 622 -1.12 -16.15 -23.31
C ALA A 622 -1.15 -16.99 -22.03
N LYS A 623 -0.13 -17.81 -21.84
CA LYS A 623 0.07 -18.48 -20.55
C LYS A 623 0.41 -17.42 -19.51
N VAL A 624 -0.57 -17.10 -18.71
CA VAL A 624 -0.33 -16.29 -17.51
C VAL A 624 0.33 -17.20 -16.49
N GLU A 625 1.64 -17.38 -16.62
CA GLU A 625 2.43 -17.96 -15.53
C GLU A 625 2.41 -16.95 -14.39
N TYR A 626 1.59 -17.20 -13.40
CA TYR A 626 1.82 -16.63 -12.10
C TYR A 626 2.66 -17.65 -11.34
N ASN A 627 3.83 -17.24 -10.92
CA ASN A 627 4.47 -17.92 -9.80
C ASN A 627 3.40 -17.95 -8.73
N ASN A 628 2.88 -19.14 -8.46
CA ASN A 628 1.87 -19.36 -7.45
C ASN A 628 2.42 -18.86 -6.11
N VAL A 629 2.37 -17.53 -5.90
CA VAL A 629 2.45 -16.99 -4.55
C VAL A 629 1.28 -17.55 -3.75
N ASP A 630 0.24 -18.06 -4.44
CA ASP A 630 -0.92 -18.75 -3.88
C ASP A 630 -0.73 -20.26 -3.70
N GLU A 631 0.31 -20.92 -4.25
CA GLU A 631 0.70 -22.25 -3.76
C GLU A 631 1.02 -22.23 -2.27
N ASP A 632 1.49 -21.10 -1.76
CA ASP A 632 1.72 -20.86 -0.33
C ASP A 632 0.46 -20.46 0.44
N VAL A 633 -0.65 -20.05 -0.19
CA VAL A 633 -1.89 -19.72 0.52
C VAL A 633 -2.69 -20.98 0.80
N TYR A 634 -2.43 -21.58 1.95
CA TYR A 634 -3.18 -22.77 2.40
C TYR A 634 -4.66 -22.49 2.69
N TYR A 635 -5.00 -21.27 3.13
CA TYR A 635 -6.36 -20.83 3.45
C TYR A 635 -6.85 -19.71 2.53
N ASN A 636 -7.50 -20.05 1.45
CA ASN A 636 -8.17 -19.06 0.62
C ASN A 636 -9.51 -18.64 1.27
N LYS A 637 -9.59 -17.40 1.76
CA LYS A 637 -10.76 -16.89 2.50
C LYS A 637 -11.76 -16.13 1.65
N GLU A 638 -11.53 -15.95 0.37
CA GLU A 638 -12.35 -15.12 -0.49
C GLU A 638 -13.59 -15.87 -1.00
N GLY A 639 -14.75 -15.26 -0.91
CA GLY A 639 -16.01 -15.78 -1.47
C GLY A 639 -16.78 -16.83 -0.64
N LEU A 640 -16.41 -17.12 0.60
CA LEU A 640 -16.92 -18.26 1.35
C LEU A 640 -18.09 -17.98 2.27
N ASN A 641 -19.16 -18.76 2.10
CA ASN A 641 -20.19 -18.93 3.10
C ASN A 641 -19.76 -20.01 4.12
N ARG A 642 -18.79 -19.65 5.02
CA ARG A 642 -18.19 -20.56 6.02
C ARG A 642 -19.12 -21.17 7.04
N ASN A 643 -20.42 -20.90 6.95
CA ASN A 643 -21.36 -21.35 7.99
C ASN A 643 -21.77 -22.80 7.82
N LYS A 644 -21.56 -23.43 6.66
CA LYS A 644 -22.09 -24.76 6.35
C LYS A 644 -21.34 -25.90 7.07
N THR A 645 -20.04 -25.76 7.39
CA THR A 645 -19.25 -26.75 8.17
C THR A 645 -18.82 -26.20 9.53
N LYS A 646 -19.54 -25.24 10.08
CA LYS A 646 -19.20 -24.57 11.36
C LYS A 646 -19.20 -25.53 12.55
N ASN A 647 -20.17 -26.42 12.62
CA ASN A 647 -20.29 -27.34 13.76
C ASN A 647 -19.18 -28.39 13.76
N MET A 648 -18.84 -28.94 12.59
CA MET A 648 -17.71 -29.85 12.42
C MET A 648 -16.38 -29.18 12.85
N ARG A 649 -16.10 -27.96 12.36
CA ARG A 649 -14.89 -27.24 12.74
C ARG A 649 -14.87 -26.90 14.24
N SER A 650 -16.02 -26.56 14.84
CA SER A 650 -16.11 -26.34 16.27
C SER A 650 -15.83 -27.63 17.05
N PHE A 651 -16.36 -28.77 16.61
CA PHE A 651 -16.08 -30.09 17.21
C PHE A 651 -14.60 -30.44 17.13
N HIS A 652 -13.97 -30.33 15.94
CA HIS A 652 -12.55 -30.62 15.77
C HIS A 652 -11.68 -29.77 16.70
N ASN A 653 -11.94 -28.46 16.75
CA ASN A 653 -11.10 -27.51 17.48
C ASN A 653 -11.34 -27.49 18.99
N LYS A 654 -12.63 -27.48 19.43
CA LYS A 654 -12.96 -27.29 20.84
C LYS A 654 -13.02 -28.61 21.64
N HIS A 655 -13.35 -29.68 20.96
CA HIS A 655 -13.48 -31.00 21.66
C HIS A 655 -12.26 -31.88 21.38
N VAL A 656 -11.97 -32.23 20.13
CA VAL A 656 -10.86 -33.14 19.85
C VAL A 656 -9.50 -32.57 20.20
N LYS A 657 -9.12 -31.47 19.53
CA LYS A 657 -7.79 -30.87 19.75
C LYS A 657 -7.59 -30.36 21.18
N THR A 658 -8.60 -29.72 21.78
CA THR A 658 -8.48 -29.23 23.17
C THR A 658 -8.26 -30.38 24.18
N GLN A 659 -8.94 -31.49 23.98
CA GLN A 659 -8.73 -32.67 24.83
C GLN A 659 -7.32 -33.27 24.64
N LEU A 660 -6.81 -33.33 23.41
CA LEU A 660 -5.43 -33.78 23.15
C LEU A 660 -4.43 -32.91 23.91
N TYR A 661 -4.50 -31.61 23.79
CA TYR A 661 -3.59 -30.71 24.51
C TYR A 661 -3.73 -30.84 26.03
N LYS A 662 -4.94 -30.84 26.58
CA LYS A 662 -5.18 -30.87 28.03
C LYS A 662 -4.75 -32.21 28.68
N ASN A 663 -4.90 -33.31 27.95
CA ASN A 663 -4.61 -34.62 28.52
C ASN A 663 -3.11 -34.96 28.45
N TYR A 664 -2.35 -34.39 27.54
CA TYR A 664 -0.96 -34.79 27.28
C TYR A 664 0.06 -33.66 27.45
N CYS A 665 -0.40 -32.48 27.86
CA CYS A 665 0.43 -31.33 28.18
C CYS A 665 0.05 -30.78 29.55
N ASN A 666 0.93 -30.87 30.49
CA ASN A 666 0.76 -30.26 31.81
C ASN A 666 0.89 -28.72 31.69
N GLU A 667 0.29 -27.99 32.63
CA GLU A 667 0.46 -26.54 32.72
C GLU A 667 1.96 -26.18 32.74
N GLY A 668 2.36 -25.24 31.88
CA GLY A 668 3.74 -24.81 31.75
C GLY A 668 4.62 -25.68 30.85
N CYS A 669 4.06 -26.59 30.04
CA CYS A 669 4.85 -27.38 29.11
C CYS A 669 5.35 -26.56 27.89
N THR A 670 6.54 -26.91 27.39
CA THR A 670 7.07 -26.38 26.13
C THR A 670 6.57 -27.18 24.94
N ILE A 671 6.23 -26.52 23.86
CA ILE A 671 5.57 -27.13 22.71
C ILE A 671 6.35 -26.84 21.42
N ILE A 672 6.51 -27.87 20.57
CA ILE A 672 6.87 -27.71 19.16
C ILE A 672 5.68 -28.12 18.29
N ASP A 673 5.26 -27.22 17.37
CA ASP A 673 4.22 -27.52 16.39
C ASP A 673 4.87 -27.61 15.01
N TYR A 674 4.81 -28.81 14.40
CA TYR A 674 5.51 -29.14 13.16
C TYR A 674 4.78 -28.68 11.88
N ALA A 675 3.54 -28.21 12.01
CA ALA A 675 2.75 -27.65 10.92
C ALA A 675 1.74 -26.66 11.51
N VAL A 676 2.25 -25.54 11.98
CA VAL A 676 1.52 -24.61 12.85
C VAL A 676 0.41 -23.85 12.13
N GLY A 677 0.42 -23.81 10.79
CA GLY A 677 -0.50 -23.04 10.00
C GLY A 677 -0.49 -21.56 10.42
N LYS A 678 -1.65 -20.95 10.46
CA LYS A 678 -1.84 -19.59 10.99
C LYS A 678 -1.98 -19.53 12.51
N ALA A 679 -1.30 -20.40 13.27
CA ALA A 679 -1.38 -20.53 14.72
C ALA A 679 -2.83 -20.68 15.24
N GLY A 680 -3.58 -21.62 14.66
CA GLY A 680 -4.97 -21.90 15.03
C GLY A 680 -5.16 -22.36 16.49
N ASP A 681 -4.13 -22.92 17.09
CA ASP A 681 -4.13 -23.45 18.45
C ASP A 681 -3.58 -22.49 19.52
N LEU A 682 -3.28 -21.24 19.15
CA LEU A 682 -2.72 -20.19 20.01
C LEU A 682 -3.41 -20.07 21.39
N TYR A 683 -4.75 -20.04 21.40
CA TYR A 683 -5.50 -19.93 22.66
C TYR A 683 -5.42 -21.18 23.54
N LYS A 684 -5.20 -22.37 22.95
CA LYS A 684 -5.00 -23.63 23.70
C LYS A 684 -3.65 -23.61 24.41
N TRP A 685 -2.59 -23.16 23.72
CA TRP A 685 -1.26 -23.02 24.33
C TRP A 685 -1.25 -21.98 25.45
N ALA A 686 -2.00 -20.90 25.26
CA ALA A 686 -2.16 -19.85 26.28
C ALA A 686 -2.93 -20.35 27.51
N GLU A 687 -4.00 -21.14 27.33
CA GLU A 687 -4.77 -21.77 28.41
C GLU A 687 -3.91 -22.73 29.25
N LEU A 688 -2.99 -23.47 28.60
CA LEU A 688 -2.00 -24.31 29.22
C LEU A 688 -0.83 -23.53 29.85
N LYS A 689 -0.85 -22.21 29.79
CA LYS A 689 0.24 -21.35 30.27
C LYS A 689 1.62 -21.79 29.75
N SER A 690 1.67 -22.31 28.51
CA SER A 690 2.92 -22.73 27.87
C SER A 690 3.93 -21.56 27.85
N PRO A 691 5.12 -21.70 28.43
CA PRO A 691 6.11 -20.65 28.50
C PRO A 691 6.78 -20.40 27.15
N PHE A 692 6.82 -21.42 26.30
CA PHE A 692 7.46 -21.37 25.00
C PHE A 692 6.78 -22.30 23.99
N VAL A 693 6.50 -21.77 22.81
CA VAL A 693 6.03 -22.52 21.65
C VAL A 693 6.92 -22.17 20.45
N LEU A 694 7.43 -23.19 19.79
CA LEU A 694 8.07 -23.10 18.49
C LEU A 694 7.13 -23.66 17.43
N GLY A 695 6.61 -22.82 16.55
CA GLY A 695 5.77 -23.24 15.42
C GLY A 695 6.56 -23.18 14.12
N ILE A 696 6.44 -24.25 13.32
CA ILE A 696 7.09 -24.37 12.01
C ILE A 696 6.00 -24.57 10.97
N ASP A 697 6.09 -23.91 9.83
CA ASP A 697 5.20 -24.15 8.69
C ASP A 697 5.94 -23.91 7.37
N ILE A 698 5.63 -24.70 6.36
CA ILE A 698 6.24 -24.56 5.03
C ILE A 698 5.74 -23.33 4.30
N SER A 699 4.52 -22.89 4.58
CA SER A 699 3.87 -21.77 3.90
C SER A 699 4.30 -20.42 4.49
N LYS A 700 4.91 -19.59 3.66
CA LYS A 700 5.23 -18.19 3.96
C LYS A 700 4.00 -17.40 4.39
N ASP A 701 2.87 -17.58 3.70
CA ASP A 701 1.62 -16.89 4.02
C ASP A 701 1.13 -17.24 5.41
N ASN A 702 1.22 -18.51 5.81
CA ASN A 702 0.84 -18.92 7.14
C ASN A 702 1.65 -18.25 8.25
N ILE A 703 2.93 -18.01 8.02
CA ILE A 703 3.84 -17.40 9.01
C ILE A 703 3.80 -15.87 8.94
N HIS A 704 3.96 -15.30 7.73
CA HIS A 704 4.28 -13.88 7.54
C HIS A 704 3.09 -12.98 7.19
N ASN A 705 1.92 -13.55 6.86
CA ASN A 705 0.77 -12.74 6.48
C ASN A 705 0.47 -11.66 7.54
N SER A 706 0.51 -10.39 7.12
CA SER A 706 0.35 -9.25 8.03
C SER A 706 -1.05 -9.08 8.61
N LYS A 707 -2.06 -9.77 8.07
CA LYS A 707 -3.45 -9.69 8.52
C LYS A 707 -3.83 -10.85 9.44
N ASP A 708 -3.39 -12.07 9.13
CA ASP A 708 -3.86 -13.26 9.82
C ASP A 708 -2.83 -14.40 9.94
N GLY A 709 -1.56 -14.14 9.59
CA GLY A 709 -0.47 -15.08 9.79
C GLY A 709 -0.16 -15.38 11.26
N ALA A 710 0.62 -16.43 11.53
CA ALA A 710 0.94 -16.87 12.88
C ALA A 710 1.61 -15.76 13.70
N CYS A 711 2.59 -15.06 13.13
CA CYS A 711 3.32 -13.99 13.80
C CYS A 711 2.40 -12.84 14.22
N ILE A 712 1.57 -12.31 13.30
CA ILE A 712 0.70 -11.18 13.62
C ILE A 712 -0.40 -11.55 14.61
N ARG A 713 -0.96 -12.77 14.52
CA ARG A 713 -1.97 -13.25 15.46
C ARG A 713 -1.42 -13.33 16.87
N TYR A 714 -0.19 -13.82 17.02
CA TYR A 714 0.46 -13.85 18.33
C TYR A 714 0.79 -12.45 18.85
N LEU A 715 1.31 -11.56 18.02
CA LEU A 715 1.58 -10.17 18.43
C LEU A 715 0.32 -9.44 18.90
N GLN A 716 -0.81 -9.64 18.21
CA GLN A 716 -2.11 -9.11 18.63
C GLN A 716 -2.59 -9.74 19.93
N PHE A 717 -2.47 -11.06 20.07
CA PHE A 717 -2.81 -11.77 21.30
C PHE A 717 -1.96 -11.29 22.49
N ASN A 718 -0.64 -11.19 22.30
CA ASN A 718 0.30 -10.77 23.35
C ASN A 718 0.08 -9.32 23.81
N LYS A 719 -0.41 -8.42 22.89
CA LYS A 719 -0.79 -7.05 23.23
C LYS A 719 -1.99 -7.00 24.21
N MET A 720 -2.89 -7.97 24.11
CA MET A 720 -4.09 -8.08 24.97
C MET A 720 -3.88 -8.96 26.21
N SER A 721 -2.85 -9.82 26.20
CA SER A 721 -2.58 -10.77 27.28
C SER A 721 -1.84 -10.10 28.45
N LYS A 722 -2.25 -10.41 29.68
CA LYS A 722 -1.55 -10.01 30.90
C LYS A 722 -0.31 -10.88 31.20
N ILE A 723 -0.17 -12.01 30.54
CA ILE A 723 0.90 -12.99 30.75
C ILE A 723 1.86 -12.92 29.56
N LYS A 724 3.12 -12.58 29.81
CA LYS A 724 4.16 -12.61 28.76
C LYS A 724 4.54 -14.07 28.50
N GLN A 725 4.26 -14.55 27.32
CA GLN A 725 4.63 -15.85 26.78
C GLN A 725 5.60 -15.63 25.61
N ASN A 726 6.46 -16.59 25.34
CA ASN A 726 7.44 -16.48 24.25
C ASN A 726 7.10 -17.50 23.13
N TYR A 727 6.31 -17.09 22.15
CA TYR A 727 6.00 -17.92 21.00
C TYR A 727 6.76 -17.42 19.79
N VAL A 728 7.36 -18.33 19.06
CA VAL A 728 8.18 -18.02 17.88
C VAL A 728 7.71 -18.88 16.72
N PHE A 729 7.59 -18.26 15.55
CA PHE A 729 7.13 -18.92 14.33
C PHE A 729 8.15 -18.72 13.22
N ILE A 730 8.50 -19.84 12.55
CA ILE A 730 9.49 -19.86 11.47
C ILE A 730 8.98 -20.64 10.27
N GLU A 731 9.43 -20.24 9.10
CA GLU A 731 9.20 -20.93 7.84
C GLU A 731 10.13 -22.15 7.75
N GLY A 732 9.59 -23.32 7.35
CA GLY A 732 10.41 -24.51 7.17
C GLY A 732 9.62 -25.76 6.85
N ASN A 733 10.27 -26.67 6.16
CA ASN A 733 9.72 -27.95 5.73
C ASN A 733 10.09 -29.04 6.74
N THR A 734 9.16 -29.46 7.57
CA THR A 734 9.39 -30.47 8.62
C THR A 734 9.48 -31.90 8.09
N SER A 735 9.24 -32.16 6.81
CA SER A 735 9.59 -33.40 6.12
C SER A 735 11.10 -33.53 5.79
N LYS A 736 11.90 -32.51 6.10
CA LYS A 736 13.35 -32.46 6.01
C LYS A 736 13.96 -32.34 7.40
N ARG A 737 15.23 -32.69 7.56
CA ARG A 737 15.87 -32.70 8.87
C ARG A 737 16.08 -31.31 9.46
N LEU A 738 15.68 -31.13 10.73
CA LEU A 738 15.78 -29.86 11.45
C LEU A 738 17.21 -29.51 11.89
N LEU A 739 17.96 -30.49 12.39
CA LEU A 739 19.25 -30.27 13.05
C LEU A 739 20.39 -29.84 12.11
N ASN A 740 20.32 -30.21 10.85
CA ASN A 740 21.30 -29.79 9.84
C ASN A 740 20.82 -28.66 8.95
N ASN A 741 19.75 -27.99 9.35
CA ASN A 741 19.13 -26.86 8.65
C ASN A 741 18.60 -27.17 7.24
N GLU A 742 18.45 -28.46 6.85
CA GLU A 742 17.82 -28.86 5.59
C GLU A 742 16.37 -28.34 5.49
N PHE A 743 15.66 -28.31 6.63
CA PHE A 743 14.27 -27.86 6.73
C PHE A 743 14.08 -26.39 6.27
N ALA A 744 15.09 -25.57 6.43
CA ALA A 744 15.01 -24.13 6.22
C ALA A 744 15.16 -23.70 4.74
N GLU A 745 15.57 -24.63 3.86
CA GLU A 745 15.67 -24.40 2.39
C GLU A 745 16.33 -23.07 2.01
N ASN A 746 17.44 -22.69 2.64
CA ASN A 746 18.16 -21.41 2.51
C ASN A 746 17.55 -20.22 3.30
N ASN A 747 16.49 -20.41 4.08
CA ASN A 747 16.00 -19.35 4.97
C ASN A 747 16.92 -19.18 6.18
N LYS A 748 17.82 -18.21 6.10
CA LYS A 748 18.81 -17.92 7.16
C LYS A 748 18.16 -17.57 8.51
N VAL A 749 17.01 -16.90 8.50
CA VAL A 749 16.28 -16.52 9.73
C VAL A 749 15.80 -17.76 10.45
N SER A 750 15.19 -18.69 9.71
CA SER A 750 14.70 -19.97 10.30
C SER A 750 15.83 -20.81 10.87
N SER A 751 16.97 -20.92 10.16
CA SER A 751 18.16 -21.61 10.64
C SER A 751 18.72 -20.97 11.91
N GLU A 752 18.87 -19.66 11.93
CA GLU A 752 19.41 -18.90 13.07
C GLU A 752 18.52 -19.01 14.32
N VAL A 753 17.19 -18.97 14.14
CA VAL A 753 16.24 -19.15 15.24
C VAL A 753 16.28 -20.58 15.78
N MET A 754 16.32 -21.59 14.91
CA MET A 754 16.41 -23.00 15.30
C MET A 754 17.68 -23.26 16.08
N ASP A 755 18.84 -22.83 15.59
CA ASP A 755 20.13 -22.97 16.28
C ASP A 755 20.11 -22.30 17.66
N HIS A 756 19.48 -21.14 17.79
CA HIS A 756 19.34 -20.45 19.07
C HIS A 756 18.47 -21.24 20.06
N VAL A 757 17.31 -21.73 19.61
CA VAL A 757 16.36 -22.47 20.44
C VAL A 757 16.96 -23.79 20.93
N LEU A 758 17.68 -24.48 20.06
CA LEU A 758 18.34 -25.78 20.40
C LEU A 758 19.67 -25.61 21.14
N GLY A 759 20.20 -24.40 21.31
CA GLY A 759 21.43 -24.12 22.01
C GLY A 759 22.71 -24.40 21.21
N ILE A 760 22.61 -24.45 19.89
CA ILE A 760 23.73 -24.66 18.96
C ILE A 760 24.52 -23.38 18.78
N LYS A 761 23.85 -22.30 18.40
CA LYS A 761 24.46 -20.99 18.14
C LYS A 761 23.56 -19.87 18.61
N ARG A 762 24.10 -18.84 19.25
CA ARG A 762 23.34 -17.64 19.63
C ARG A 762 22.95 -16.82 18.42
N SER A 763 21.72 -16.42 18.40
CA SER A 763 21.16 -15.51 17.39
C SER A 763 21.46 -14.05 17.72
N SER A 764 21.46 -13.22 16.67
CA SER A 764 21.53 -11.75 16.76
C SER A 764 20.20 -11.10 17.11
N PHE A 765 19.07 -11.81 17.03
CA PHE A 765 17.74 -11.27 17.32
C PHE A 765 17.56 -10.93 18.80
N SER A 766 17.02 -9.74 19.09
CA SER A 766 16.97 -9.17 20.43
C SER A 766 15.81 -9.68 21.30
N ASN A 767 14.77 -10.24 20.70
CA ASN A 767 13.51 -10.63 21.38
C ASN A 767 13.28 -12.16 21.38
N LEU A 768 14.30 -12.95 21.16
CA LEU A 768 14.19 -14.40 21.27
C LEU A 768 14.16 -14.85 22.74
N PRO A 769 13.60 -16.06 23.03
CA PRO A 769 13.65 -16.65 24.36
C PRO A 769 15.09 -16.91 24.79
N LYS A 770 15.25 -17.41 26.02
CA LYS A 770 16.58 -17.76 26.52
C LYS A 770 17.27 -18.76 25.57
N PHE A 771 18.54 -18.50 25.26
CA PHE A 771 19.39 -19.40 24.46
C PHE A 771 19.37 -20.81 24.98
N GLY A 772 19.11 -21.76 24.12
CA GLY A 772 19.05 -23.17 24.47
C GLY A 772 17.82 -23.56 25.31
N ILE A 773 16.71 -22.83 25.20
CA ILE A 773 15.47 -23.09 25.95
C ILE A 773 14.96 -24.53 25.77
N SER A 774 15.25 -25.14 24.64
CA SER A 774 14.82 -26.51 24.31
C SER A 774 15.98 -27.51 24.12
N THR A 775 17.13 -27.26 24.74
CA THR A 775 18.28 -28.22 24.71
C THR A 775 17.94 -29.61 25.26
N LYS A 776 16.98 -29.70 26.17
CA LYS A 776 16.47 -30.99 26.70
C LYS A 776 15.34 -31.57 25.84
N GLY A 777 14.95 -30.91 24.76
CA GLY A 777 13.78 -31.24 23.97
C GLY A 777 12.50 -30.59 24.50
N PHE A 778 11.43 -30.71 23.71
CA PHE A 778 10.08 -30.21 24.02
C PHE A 778 9.28 -31.29 24.75
N GLN A 779 8.41 -30.87 25.66
CA GLN A 779 7.54 -31.81 26.39
C GLN A 779 6.40 -32.33 25.51
N LEU A 780 5.97 -31.48 24.52
CA LEU A 780 4.92 -31.83 23.59
C LEU A 780 5.31 -31.48 22.17
N GLY A 781 5.20 -32.43 21.25
CA GLY A 781 5.14 -32.22 19.82
C GLY A 781 3.70 -32.23 19.32
N SER A 782 3.35 -31.41 18.37
CA SER A 782 2.02 -31.31 17.75
C SER A 782 2.12 -31.35 16.24
N ILE A 783 1.23 -32.15 15.61
CA ILE A 783 0.99 -32.11 14.15
C ILE A 783 -0.50 -32.29 13.87
N GLN A 784 -1.18 -31.24 13.54
CA GLN A 784 -2.63 -31.19 13.42
C GLN A 784 -3.06 -31.08 11.96
N PHE A 785 -3.71 -32.14 11.42
CA PHE A 785 -4.16 -32.24 10.02
C PHE A 785 -3.04 -31.99 8.99
N ALA A 786 -1.82 -32.51 9.26
CA ALA A 786 -0.68 -32.34 8.37
C ALA A 786 0.23 -33.57 8.28
N LEU A 787 -0.04 -34.64 9.03
CA LEU A 787 0.78 -35.87 9.00
C LEU A 787 0.78 -36.53 7.61
N HIS A 788 -0.27 -36.36 6.83
CA HIS A 788 -0.41 -36.91 5.49
C HIS A 788 0.68 -36.41 4.51
N TYR A 789 1.23 -35.21 4.68
CA TYR A 789 2.34 -34.73 3.85
C TYR A 789 3.63 -35.52 4.07
N MET A 790 3.80 -36.14 5.22
CA MET A 790 4.96 -36.98 5.56
C MET A 790 4.90 -38.33 4.88
N PHE A 791 3.71 -38.77 4.40
CA PHE A 791 3.50 -40.08 3.78
C PHE A 791 3.78 -40.11 2.27
N GLU A 792 4.44 -39.09 1.73
CA GLU A 792 4.84 -39.03 0.33
C GLU A 792 5.83 -40.16 -0.02
N ASN A 793 6.88 -40.35 0.78
CA ASN A 793 7.90 -41.34 0.55
C ASN A 793 8.65 -41.67 1.86
N GLU A 794 9.54 -42.66 1.82
CA GLU A 794 10.28 -43.08 3.02
C GLU A 794 11.21 -42.02 3.58
N LEU A 795 11.80 -41.18 2.73
CA LEU A 795 12.68 -40.10 3.16
C LEU A 795 11.90 -39.06 3.99
N THR A 796 10.72 -38.66 3.51
CA THR A 796 9.90 -37.67 4.19
C THR A 796 9.39 -38.13 5.54
N ILE A 797 8.87 -39.35 5.64
CA ILE A 797 8.36 -39.87 6.90
C ILE A 797 9.48 -40.15 7.90
N ASN A 798 10.61 -40.73 7.46
CA ASN A 798 11.75 -41.00 8.35
C ASN A 798 12.40 -39.71 8.84
N SER A 799 12.53 -38.67 7.99
CA SER A 799 13.02 -37.36 8.39
C SER A 799 12.11 -36.68 9.42
N PHE A 800 10.79 -36.76 9.25
CA PHE A 800 9.83 -36.25 10.22
C PHE A 800 9.95 -36.97 11.58
N ILE A 801 9.99 -38.32 11.58
CA ILE A 801 10.09 -39.09 12.84
C ILE A 801 11.46 -38.84 13.49
N TYR A 802 12.54 -38.75 12.71
CA TYR A 802 13.86 -38.33 13.19
C TYR A 802 13.76 -36.96 13.90
N ASN A 803 13.08 -35.98 13.31
CA ASN A 803 12.86 -34.68 13.93
C ASN A 803 12.12 -34.80 15.26
N CYS A 804 11.05 -35.62 15.32
CA CYS A 804 10.34 -35.90 16.56
C CYS A 804 11.26 -36.52 17.62
N CYS A 805 12.08 -37.52 17.23
CA CYS A 805 13.02 -38.16 18.13
C CYS A 805 14.06 -37.18 18.71
N LYS A 806 14.58 -36.26 17.89
CA LYS A 806 15.58 -35.26 18.32
C LYS A 806 14.99 -34.12 19.13
N THR A 807 13.76 -33.69 18.83
CA THR A 807 13.21 -32.49 19.44
C THR A 807 12.22 -32.75 20.58
N ILE A 808 11.65 -33.92 20.71
CA ILE A 808 10.80 -34.30 21.85
C ILE A 808 11.66 -34.97 22.92
N GLN A 809 11.55 -34.50 24.15
CA GLN A 809 12.28 -35.07 25.31
C GLN A 809 11.79 -36.48 25.69
N LEU A 810 12.61 -37.22 26.44
CA LEU A 810 12.19 -38.48 27.05
C LEU A 810 10.94 -38.28 27.92
N ASN A 811 9.97 -39.20 27.85
CA ASN A 811 8.63 -39.10 28.43
C ASN A 811 7.73 -37.98 27.85
N GLY A 812 8.19 -37.23 26.85
CA GLY A 812 7.36 -36.28 26.09
C GLY A 812 6.39 -37.00 25.14
N HIS A 813 5.41 -36.23 24.61
CA HIS A 813 4.38 -36.79 23.76
C HIS A 813 4.38 -36.13 22.39
N LEU A 814 4.01 -36.90 21.36
CA LEU A 814 3.60 -36.39 20.06
C LEU A 814 2.09 -36.59 19.94
N ILE A 815 1.35 -35.49 19.74
CA ILE A 815 -0.10 -35.52 19.51
C ILE A 815 -0.42 -35.06 18.08
N GLY A 816 -1.45 -35.61 17.48
CA GLY A 816 -1.85 -35.23 16.16
C GLY A 816 -3.25 -35.69 15.76
N THR A 817 -3.68 -35.12 14.62
CA THR A 817 -4.93 -35.47 13.94
C THR A 817 -4.67 -35.63 12.46
N CYS A 818 -5.32 -36.56 11.78
CA CYS A 818 -5.25 -36.75 10.33
C CYS A 818 -6.42 -37.60 9.84
N TYR A 819 -6.62 -37.68 8.54
CA TYR A 819 -7.45 -38.71 7.94
C TYR A 819 -6.89 -40.10 8.27
N ASP A 820 -7.77 -41.03 8.55
CA ASP A 820 -7.43 -42.47 8.61
C ASP A 820 -7.31 -43.01 7.18
N GLY A 821 -6.10 -43.25 6.72
CA GLY A 821 -5.83 -43.75 5.38
C GLY A 821 -6.58 -45.02 5.02
N GLN A 822 -6.83 -45.89 5.99
CA GLN A 822 -7.62 -47.12 5.77
C GLN A 822 -9.07 -46.79 5.46
N LEU A 823 -9.71 -45.90 6.24
CA LEU A 823 -11.10 -45.47 5.99
C LEU A 823 -11.28 -44.74 4.67
N VAL A 824 -10.32 -43.87 4.32
CA VAL A 824 -10.33 -43.18 3.04
C VAL A 824 -10.10 -44.17 1.89
N TYR A 825 -9.16 -45.08 2.01
CA TYR A 825 -8.93 -46.14 1.02
C TYR A 825 -10.18 -46.97 0.78
N GLU A 826 -10.88 -47.41 1.82
CA GLU A 826 -12.15 -48.15 1.71
C GLU A 826 -13.24 -47.32 1.03
N LYS A 827 -13.33 -46.02 1.33
CA LYS A 827 -14.30 -45.10 0.69
C LYS A 827 -14.04 -44.91 -0.80
N LEU A 828 -12.77 -45.02 -1.22
CA LEU A 828 -12.34 -44.88 -2.62
C LEU A 828 -12.15 -46.21 -3.36
N LYS A 829 -12.45 -47.35 -2.72
CA LYS A 829 -12.19 -48.68 -3.26
C LYS A 829 -12.80 -48.94 -4.61
N ASP A 830 -14.05 -48.49 -4.81
CA ASP A 830 -14.83 -48.69 -6.03
C ASP A 830 -14.64 -47.56 -7.05
N LYS A 831 -13.73 -46.62 -6.78
CA LYS A 831 -13.41 -45.49 -7.66
C LYS A 831 -12.16 -45.78 -8.47
N LYS A 832 -12.18 -45.35 -9.75
CA LYS A 832 -11.01 -45.40 -10.64
C LYS A 832 -10.10 -44.19 -10.36
N ASP A 833 -8.88 -44.24 -10.87
CA ASP A 833 -7.98 -43.12 -10.82
C ASP A 833 -8.66 -41.83 -11.38
N ASN A 834 -8.43 -40.70 -10.69
CA ASN A 834 -9.05 -39.40 -10.95
C ASN A 834 -10.55 -39.26 -10.67
N GLU A 835 -11.27 -40.32 -10.29
CA GLU A 835 -12.66 -40.20 -9.85
C GLU A 835 -12.77 -39.57 -8.45
N ILE A 836 -13.91 -38.92 -8.17
CA ILE A 836 -14.17 -38.20 -6.94
C ILE A 836 -15.35 -38.79 -6.14
N VAL A 837 -15.28 -38.62 -4.84
CA VAL A 837 -16.41 -38.72 -3.90
C VAL A 837 -16.63 -37.33 -3.33
N GLU A 838 -17.84 -36.78 -3.45
CA GLU A 838 -18.13 -35.39 -3.09
C GLU A 838 -19.39 -35.28 -2.24
N LEU A 839 -19.44 -34.23 -1.41
CA LEU A 839 -20.56 -33.91 -0.54
C LEU A 839 -20.99 -32.45 -0.71
N TYR A 840 -22.33 -32.29 -0.70
CA TYR A 840 -22.99 -31.00 -0.85
C TYR A 840 -23.90 -30.69 0.34
N VAL A 841 -24.03 -29.42 0.68
CA VAL A 841 -25.11 -28.89 1.51
C VAL A 841 -25.91 -27.93 0.64
N ASP A 842 -27.17 -28.24 0.41
CA ASP A 842 -28.00 -27.62 -0.63
C ASP A 842 -27.29 -27.75 -2.00
N THR A 843 -27.02 -26.65 -2.70
CA THR A 843 -26.33 -26.63 -4.00
C THR A 843 -24.82 -26.37 -3.88
N THR A 844 -24.31 -26.17 -2.65
CA THR A 844 -22.90 -25.80 -2.43
C THR A 844 -22.06 -27.02 -2.11
N LYS A 845 -21.02 -27.25 -2.90
CA LYS A 845 -20.00 -28.26 -2.58
C LYS A 845 -19.25 -27.85 -1.32
N ILE A 846 -19.20 -28.74 -0.33
CA ILE A 846 -18.51 -28.52 0.93
C ILE A 846 -17.22 -29.33 1.05
N TRP A 847 -17.15 -30.44 0.32
CA TRP A 847 -16.03 -31.36 0.42
C TRP A 847 -15.97 -32.32 -0.77
N HIS A 848 -14.76 -32.74 -1.19
CA HIS A 848 -14.55 -33.91 -2.01
C HIS A 848 -13.17 -34.53 -1.73
N ILE A 849 -13.07 -35.83 -2.03
CA ILE A 849 -11.80 -36.53 -2.17
C ILE A 849 -11.72 -37.12 -3.57
N ARG A 850 -10.59 -36.88 -4.25
CA ARG A 850 -10.22 -37.46 -5.55
C ARG A 850 -9.20 -38.56 -5.34
N LYS A 851 -9.39 -39.74 -5.95
CA LYS A 851 -8.40 -40.79 -6.01
C LYS A 851 -7.29 -40.38 -6.98
N LYS A 852 -6.03 -40.45 -6.59
CA LYS A 852 -4.84 -40.18 -7.41
C LYS A 852 -3.77 -41.27 -7.21
N TYR A 853 -4.20 -42.54 -7.05
CA TYR A 853 -3.31 -43.68 -6.90
C TYR A 853 -3.86 -44.86 -7.71
N ASP A 854 -2.96 -45.83 -8.04
CA ASP A 854 -3.27 -47.02 -8.85
C ASP A 854 -4.41 -47.86 -8.27
N ASP A 855 -5.33 -48.28 -9.13
CA ASP A 855 -6.52 -49.07 -8.76
C ASP A 855 -6.21 -50.38 -8.08
N ASN A 856 -5.05 -51.01 -8.34
CA ASN A 856 -4.63 -52.29 -7.86
C ASN A 856 -3.74 -52.22 -6.60
N ILE A 857 -3.60 -51.08 -5.98
CA ILE A 857 -2.71 -50.91 -4.83
C ILE A 857 -3.27 -51.63 -3.59
N ASN A 858 -2.37 -52.30 -2.88
CA ASN A 858 -2.62 -52.82 -1.54
C ASN A 858 -1.92 -51.93 -0.52
N LEU A 859 -2.68 -51.24 0.32
CA LEU A 859 -2.18 -50.27 1.29
C LEU A 859 -1.23 -50.90 2.32
N GLN A 860 -1.38 -52.22 2.63
CA GLN A 860 -0.48 -52.90 3.54
C GLN A 860 0.90 -53.19 2.94
N GLN A 861 0.95 -53.45 1.63
CA GLN A 861 2.18 -53.71 0.90
C GLN A 861 2.87 -52.42 0.42
N ASN A 862 2.07 -51.43 0.06
CA ASN A 862 2.52 -50.15 -0.47
C ASN A 862 1.93 -49.00 0.38
N PRO A 863 2.45 -48.77 1.61
CA PRO A 863 1.84 -47.82 2.56
C PRO A 863 2.11 -46.35 2.27
N LEU A 864 3.04 -46.03 1.37
CA LEU A 864 3.50 -44.68 1.06
C LEU A 864 3.21 -44.29 -0.39
N GLY A 865 3.17 -42.97 -0.68
CA GLY A 865 2.99 -42.43 -2.02
C GLY A 865 1.56 -42.48 -2.54
N ASN A 866 0.59 -42.97 -1.78
CA ASN A 866 -0.80 -43.08 -2.19
C ASN A 866 -1.48 -41.72 -2.13
N LYS A 867 -1.44 -40.97 -3.23
CA LYS A 867 -1.88 -39.58 -3.35
C LYS A 867 -3.40 -39.49 -3.48
N ILE A 868 -3.98 -38.51 -2.82
CA ILE A 868 -5.39 -38.09 -2.97
C ILE A 868 -5.49 -36.59 -3.15
N GLY A 869 -6.51 -36.12 -3.89
CA GLY A 869 -6.84 -34.68 -3.93
C GLY A 869 -7.95 -34.40 -2.94
N VAL A 870 -7.74 -33.49 -2.00
CA VAL A 870 -8.75 -33.17 -0.96
C VAL A 870 -9.20 -31.71 -1.11
N PHE A 871 -10.51 -31.51 -1.22
CA PHE A 871 -11.14 -30.20 -1.19
C PHE A 871 -12.00 -30.09 0.08
N GLN A 872 -11.87 -28.96 0.75
CA GLN A 872 -12.77 -28.56 1.85
C GLN A 872 -13.17 -27.09 1.68
N ASP A 873 -14.44 -26.78 1.97
CA ASP A 873 -14.98 -25.42 1.93
C ASP A 873 -14.16 -24.41 2.75
N SER A 874 -13.52 -24.83 3.82
CA SER A 874 -12.67 -23.99 4.69
C SER A 874 -11.32 -23.63 4.08
N ILE A 875 -10.83 -24.41 3.12
CA ILE A 875 -9.55 -24.23 2.41
C ILE A 875 -9.81 -23.63 1.03
N ASN A 876 -10.92 -24.01 0.39
CA ASN A 876 -11.41 -23.55 -0.90
C ASN A 876 -10.50 -23.84 -2.11
N THR A 877 -9.59 -24.77 -1.98
CA THR A 877 -8.75 -25.31 -3.04
C THR A 877 -8.56 -26.81 -2.83
N GLU A 878 -8.44 -27.56 -3.93
CA GLU A 878 -8.02 -28.98 -3.83
C GLU A 878 -6.52 -29.01 -3.53
N LYS A 879 -6.13 -29.76 -2.49
CA LYS A 879 -4.73 -30.00 -2.11
C LYS A 879 -4.39 -31.46 -2.24
N ASP A 880 -3.18 -31.73 -2.69
CA ASP A 880 -2.64 -33.10 -2.73
C ASP A 880 -2.23 -33.53 -1.32
N GLU A 881 -2.74 -34.66 -0.88
CA GLU A 881 -2.46 -35.30 0.40
C GLU A 881 -2.12 -36.78 0.15
N TYR A 882 -1.55 -37.47 1.14
CA TYR A 882 -1.24 -38.88 1.04
C TYR A 882 -1.98 -39.69 2.12
N LEU A 883 -2.35 -40.93 1.84
CA LEU A 883 -3.03 -41.80 2.78
C LEU A 883 -2.12 -42.17 3.97
N VAL A 884 -2.58 -41.86 5.20
CA VAL A 884 -1.85 -42.22 6.44
C VAL A 884 -2.25 -43.62 6.89
N TYR A 885 -1.35 -44.57 6.71
CA TYR A 885 -1.57 -45.93 7.15
C TYR A 885 -0.91 -46.21 8.50
N PHE A 886 -1.71 -46.36 9.56
CA PHE A 886 -1.23 -46.57 10.94
C PHE A 886 -0.55 -47.92 11.13
N GLY A 887 -0.89 -48.94 10.32
CA GLY A 887 -0.19 -50.21 10.31
C GLY A 887 1.30 -50.11 9.98
N TYR A 888 1.68 -49.11 9.17
CA TYR A 888 3.07 -48.80 8.86
C TYR A 888 3.67 -47.79 9.86
N LEU A 889 2.91 -46.76 10.26
CA LEU A 889 3.40 -45.72 11.14
C LEU A 889 3.81 -46.24 12.54
N ILE A 890 2.98 -47.10 13.14
CA ILE A 890 3.19 -47.56 14.54
C ILE A 890 4.50 -48.30 14.68
N PRO A 891 4.83 -49.32 13.86
CA PRO A 891 6.13 -50.02 13.94
C PRO A 891 7.30 -49.04 13.68
N LEU A 892 7.18 -48.15 12.71
CA LEU A 892 8.24 -47.20 12.39
C LEU A 892 8.50 -46.20 13.55
N MET A 893 7.46 -45.69 14.20
CA MET A 893 7.57 -44.86 15.40
C MET A 893 8.25 -45.60 16.55
N SER A 894 7.98 -46.90 16.68
CA SER A 894 8.61 -47.75 17.72
C SER A 894 10.12 -47.89 17.50
N GLU A 895 10.62 -47.99 16.27
CA GLU A 895 12.05 -48.00 15.96
C GLU A 895 12.77 -46.73 16.46
N TYR A 896 12.06 -45.56 16.46
CA TYR A 896 12.57 -44.29 16.97
C TYR A 896 12.26 -44.06 18.47
N GLY A 897 11.85 -45.09 19.23
CA GLY A 897 11.64 -45.02 20.67
C GLY A 897 10.27 -44.49 21.10
N PHE A 898 9.30 -44.39 20.19
CA PHE A 898 7.94 -43.93 20.51
C PHE A 898 6.97 -45.13 20.65
N LYS A 899 6.13 -45.06 21.65
CA LYS A 899 5.04 -46.01 21.87
C LYS A 899 3.69 -45.35 21.66
N LEU A 900 2.80 -46.01 20.95
CA LEU A 900 1.42 -45.57 20.78
C LEU A 900 0.68 -45.63 22.14
N VAL A 901 0.14 -44.47 22.54
CA VAL A 901 -0.69 -44.32 23.75
C VAL A 901 -2.17 -44.25 23.39
N LYS A 902 -2.48 -43.61 22.26
CA LYS A 902 -3.87 -43.42 21.80
C LYS A 902 -3.96 -43.40 20.28
N ASN A 903 -5.01 -44.08 19.76
CA ASN A 903 -5.38 -44.02 18.34
C ASN A 903 -6.91 -44.16 18.26
N GLU A 904 -7.61 -43.04 18.32
CA GLU A 904 -9.08 -42.99 18.50
C GLU A 904 -9.73 -42.22 17.34
N SER A 905 -10.85 -42.77 16.82
CA SER A 905 -11.59 -42.09 15.74
C SER A 905 -12.33 -40.88 16.26
N PHE A 906 -12.60 -39.91 15.37
CA PHE A 906 -13.43 -38.76 15.71
C PHE A 906 -14.88 -39.15 16.03
N GLU A 907 -15.35 -40.28 15.51
CA GLU A 907 -16.65 -40.83 15.86
C GLU A 907 -16.72 -41.19 17.35
N GLU A 908 -15.65 -41.84 17.91
CA GLU A 908 -15.55 -42.14 19.33
C GLU A 908 -15.52 -40.86 20.20
N TYR A 909 -14.83 -39.84 19.78
CA TYR A 909 -14.87 -38.52 20.45
C TYR A 909 -16.28 -37.92 20.42
N PHE A 910 -16.98 -38.04 19.30
CA PHE A 910 -18.33 -37.50 19.16
C PHE A 910 -19.35 -38.22 20.04
N LYS A 911 -19.25 -39.55 20.17
CA LYS A 911 -20.10 -40.35 21.06
C LYS A 911 -19.98 -39.93 22.52
N LYS A 912 -18.85 -39.37 22.92
CA LYS A 912 -18.62 -38.85 24.29
C LYS A 912 -19.27 -37.50 24.54
N GLU A 913 -19.77 -36.83 23.51
CA GLU A 913 -20.31 -35.45 23.56
C GLU A 913 -21.73 -35.40 22.98
N PRO A 914 -22.74 -36.00 23.63
CA PRO A 914 -24.08 -36.21 23.08
C PRO A 914 -24.86 -34.90 22.81
N LYS A 915 -24.38 -33.76 23.35
CA LYS A 915 -25.03 -32.43 23.13
C LYS A 915 -24.60 -31.73 21.82
N LEU A 916 -23.58 -32.26 21.15
CA LEU A 916 -23.08 -31.68 19.90
C LEU A 916 -24.01 -32.01 18.74
N LYS A 917 -24.28 -31.01 17.90
CA LYS A 917 -25.08 -31.16 16.70
C LYS A 917 -24.20 -30.99 15.48
N MET A 918 -24.07 -32.04 14.68
CA MET A 918 -23.48 -31.98 13.32
C MET A 918 -24.48 -32.55 12.33
N SER A 919 -24.51 -32.00 11.10
CA SER A 919 -25.30 -32.60 10.00
C SER A 919 -24.71 -33.95 9.62
N ASN A 920 -25.46 -34.73 8.86
CA ASN A 920 -24.98 -36.04 8.39
C ASN A 920 -23.75 -35.89 7.51
N GLN A 921 -23.72 -34.86 6.67
CA GLN A 921 -22.56 -34.54 5.81
C GLN A 921 -21.34 -34.16 6.66
N GLU A 922 -21.52 -33.32 7.68
CA GLU A 922 -20.41 -32.96 8.60
C GLU A 922 -19.88 -34.18 9.34
N LYS A 923 -20.74 -35.12 9.76
CA LYS A 923 -20.32 -36.39 10.40
C LYS A 923 -19.57 -37.28 9.43
N GLU A 924 -20.05 -37.42 8.18
CA GLU A 924 -19.40 -38.23 7.15
C GLU A 924 -17.96 -37.77 6.87
N ILE A 925 -17.71 -36.47 6.82
CA ILE A 925 -16.38 -35.90 6.65
C ILE A 925 -15.56 -36.10 7.93
N SER A 926 -16.14 -35.73 9.07
CA SER A 926 -15.44 -35.71 10.35
C SER A 926 -14.96 -37.09 10.76
N PHE A 927 -15.78 -38.13 10.56
CA PHE A 927 -15.50 -39.50 11.04
C PHE A 927 -14.46 -40.24 10.20
N LEU A 928 -14.02 -39.68 9.08
CA LEU A 928 -12.82 -40.16 8.38
C LEU A 928 -11.51 -39.84 9.12
N ASN A 929 -11.56 -39.04 10.19
CA ASN A 929 -10.38 -38.61 10.92
C ASN A 929 -10.11 -39.41 12.18
N LYS A 930 -8.82 -39.45 12.55
CA LYS A 930 -8.31 -40.00 13.80
C LYS A 930 -7.49 -39.00 14.60
N ALA A 931 -7.50 -39.18 15.91
CA ALA A 931 -6.60 -38.53 16.84
C ALA A 931 -5.62 -39.58 17.39
N PHE A 932 -4.36 -39.25 17.40
CA PHE A 932 -3.31 -40.15 17.84
C PHE A 932 -2.37 -39.51 18.86
N VAL A 933 -1.79 -40.31 19.71
CA VAL A 933 -0.77 -39.91 20.69
C VAL A 933 0.32 -40.97 20.76
N PHE A 934 1.55 -40.50 20.56
CA PHE A 934 2.75 -41.30 20.82
C PHE A 934 3.50 -40.71 22.01
N LYS A 935 4.06 -41.54 22.87
CA LYS A 935 4.94 -41.20 23.99
C LYS A 935 6.36 -41.64 23.68
N LYS A 936 7.35 -40.80 23.87
CA LYS A 936 8.76 -41.19 23.76
C LYS A 936 9.17 -41.91 25.02
N GLU A 937 9.28 -43.24 24.95
CA GLU A 937 9.63 -44.10 26.10
C GLU A 937 11.13 -44.40 26.19
N PHE A 938 11.83 -44.33 25.06
CA PHE A 938 13.25 -44.64 25.00
C PHE A 938 14.00 -43.59 24.18
N ASP A 939 15.22 -43.23 24.60
CA ASP A 939 16.17 -42.53 23.76
C ASP A 939 16.93 -43.57 22.92
N VAL A 940 16.91 -43.35 21.61
CA VAL A 940 17.59 -44.17 20.62
C VAL A 940 18.58 -43.32 19.82
N ASP A 941 19.62 -43.97 19.26
CA ASP A 941 20.43 -43.32 18.25
C ASP A 941 19.64 -43.20 16.96
N CYS A 942 18.90 -42.08 16.86
CA CYS A 942 18.01 -41.84 15.72
C CYS A 942 18.78 -41.63 14.40
N GLU A 943 20.06 -41.25 14.42
CA GLU A 943 20.90 -41.22 13.23
C GLU A 943 21.14 -42.62 12.69
N LEU A 944 21.50 -43.54 13.57
CA LEU A 944 21.69 -44.94 13.21
C LEU A 944 20.38 -45.58 12.67
N VAL A 945 19.24 -45.30 13.33
CA VAL A 945 17.93 -45.79 12.88
C VAL A 945 17.58 -45.20 11.50
N PHE A 946 17.80 -43.91 11.30
CA PHE A 946 17.56 -43.24 10.01
C PHE A 946 18.40 -43.86 8.90
N GLN A 947 19.72 -44.00 9.10
CA GLN A 947 20.63 -44.60 8.13
C GLN A 947 20.26 -46.06 7.82
N LYS A 948 19.90 -46.86 8.81
CA LYS A 948 19.43 -48.23 8.62
C LYS A 948 18.16 -48.28 7.74
N ASN A 949 17.21 -47.38 7.96
CA ASN A 949 15.98 -47.37 7.20
C ASN A 949 16.23 -46.90 5.76
N MET A 950 17.10 -45.90 5.53
CA MET A 950 17.48 -45.46 4.19
C MET A 950 18.29 -46.53 3.42
N SER A 951 19.16 -47.29 4.09
CA SER A 951 19.97 -48.35 3.45
C SER A 951 19.16 -49.59 3.04
N LYS A 952 18.04 -49.91 3.71
CA LYS A 952 17.13 -50.97 3.27
C LYS A 952 16.56 -50.68 1.87
N GLN A 953 16.32 -49.43 1.53
CA GLN A 953 15.84 -49.00 0.20
C GLN A 953 16.88 -49.24 -0.92
N THR A 954 18.14 -48.96 -0.64
CA THR A 954 19.23 -49.18 -1.63
C THR A 954 19.34 -50.67 -1.97
N GLN A 955 19.25 -51.55 -0.95
CA GLN A 955 19.30 -53.01 -1.19
C GLN A 955 18.09 -53.55 -1.95
N VAL A 956 16.88 -53.00 -1.72
CA VAL A 956 15.67 -53.42 -2.47
C VAL A 956 15.72 -52.90 -3.92
N LYS A 957 16.25 -51.69 -4.17
CA LYS A 957 16.45 -51.17 -5.55
C LYS A 957 17.52 -51.99 -6.27
N ASP A 958 18.60 -52.34 -5.62
CA ASP A 958 19.64 -53.16 -6.22
C ASP A 958 19.15 -54.60 -6.46
N ALA A 959 18.33 -55.17 -5.59
CA ALA A 959 17.72 -56.51 -5.79
C ALA A 959 16.71 -56.47 -6.98
N THR A 960 15.92 -55.43 -7.13
CA THR A 960 15.01 -55.29 -8.30
C THR A 960 15.75 -55.04 -9.59
N LEU A 961 16.92 -54.40 -9.60
CA LEU A 961 17.78 -54.22 -10.75
C LEU A 961 18.44 -55.56 -11.15
N PHE A 962 18.78 -56.46 -10.19
CA PHE A 962 19.32 -57.77 -10.48
C PHE A 962 18.27 -58.77 -11.01
N GLU A 963 17.00 -58.62 -10.73
CA GLU A 963 15.94 -59.49 -11.30
C GLU A 963 15.54 -59.13 -12.74
N ILE A 964 15.93 -58.02 -13.25
CA ILE A 964 15.67 -57.58 -14.66
C ILE A 964 16.75 -58.06 -15.64
N GLU A 965 17.91 -58.50 -15.14
CA GLU A 965 18.96 -59.12 -16.01
C GLU A 965 18.82 -60.66 -16.13
N LYS A 966 17.70 -61.16 -16.64
CA LYS A 966 17.70 -62.46 -17.31
C LYS A 966 18.20 -62.25 -18.76
N PRO A 967 19.25 -62.97 -19.20
CA PRO A 967 19.88 -62.70 -20.49
C PRO A 967 18.92 -63.06 -21.64
N ILE A 968 18.51 -62.08 -22.38
CA ILE A 968 17.95 -62.26 -23.71
C ILE A 968 19.12 -62.75 -24.60
N LYS A 969 19.09 -64.00 -25.07
CA LYS A 969 19.98 -64.49 -26.11
C LYS A 969 19.76 -63.69 -27.38
N LEU A 970 20.56 -62.66 -27.64
CA LEU A 970 20.70 -62.04 -28.93
C LEU A 970 21.96 -62.65 -29.61
N GLY A 971 21.74 -63.25 -30.78
CA GLY A 971 22.77 -63.75 -31.64
C GLY A 971 23.74 -62.64 -32.08
N LYS A 972 24.99 -63.08 -32.23
CA LYS A 972 26.18 -62.40 -32.70
C LYS A 972 25.93 -61.09 -33.45
N GLN A 973 26.32 -59.97 -32.86
CA GLN A 973 27.11 -58.92 -33.43
C GLN A 973 27.82 -58.15 -32.31
N GLN A 974 29.09 -58.43 -32.16
CA GLN A 974 30.08 -57.68 -31.45
C GLN A 974 30.29 -56.38 -32.22
N ILE A 975 30.07 -55.24 -31.58
CA ILE A 975 30.79 -53.98 -31.89
C ILE A 975 30.99 -53.25 -30.58
N MET A 976 32.25 -52.86 -30.38
CA MET A 976 32.82 -52.13 -29.26
C MET A 976 32.10 -50.83 -28.92
N LEU A 977 31.99 -50.57 -27.63
CA LEU A 977 31.99 -49.23 -27.07
C LEU A 977 32.71 -49.26 -25.73
N ASN A 978 34.05 -49.25 -25.84
CA ASN A 978 34.92 -48.66 -24.80
C ASN A 978 35.38 -47.31 -25.43
N GLN A 979 35.36 -46.28 -24.65
CA GLN A 979 35.82 -44.89 -24.83
C GLN A 979 34.72 -43.90 -25.26
N LEU A 980 34.10 -43.33 -24.25
CA LEU A 980 34.13 -41.87 -23.97
C LEU A 980 33.59 -41.65 -22.61
#